data_10041aff663e658fa97ffb084d18d93e
#
_entry.id   10041aff663e658fa97ffb084d18d93e
#
_cell.length_a   1.000
_cell.length_b   1.000
_cell.length_c   1.000
_cell.angle_alpha   90.00
_cell.angle_beta   90.00
_cell.angle_gamma   90.00
#
_symmetry.space_group_name_H-M   'P 1'
#
loop_
_entity.id
_entity.type
_entity.pdbx_description
1 polymer ?
#
loop_
_entity_poly.entity_id
_entity_poly.type
_entity_poly.pdbx_seq_one_letter_code
_entity_poly.pdbx_strand_id
1 'polypeptide(L)'
;MANEQVLTAEQVLEKASQYLADEDIELVARAYEYARDAHSEQYRKSGEPYIIHPIQVAGILVDLHMDPATVSAGFLHDVVEDTEITLEDIEREFNKEIAMLVDGVTKLGKIKYKSHEQQQAENHRKMFIAMAQDIRVILIKLADRLHNMRTLKHLPQEKQRRIANETLEIFAPLAHRLGISTIKWELEDTSLRYLNPQQYYRIVNLMKRKRAEREEYLDEVMTGIREKLDEVAIQPEISGRPKHIYSIYRKMALQNKQFNEIYDLLAVRVVVNSIKDCYAVLGIIHTCWKPMPGRFKDYIAMPKANLYQSLHTTVIGPKGDPLEVQIRTKEMHEIAEFGIAAHWAYKEGKTAETTGTLEKKLTWFRQILEWQNEASNAEEFMESLKIDLFSDMVFVFTPKGDVMELPLGSVPIDFAYRVHSEIGNKTIGAKVNGKMVTLDYKLKTGDIIEILTSKHSYGPSQDWVKLAQTSHAKNKIRQFFKKQRRDENIEKGRELVEKEVRSLEYEMKEVLAPDNLKRVAEKFNFANEEDMFAAVGYNGITASQIVTRLTDKFRKQREEEEIVEVKEVRKPMKIRKWDSGVKVSGADNLLIRLSKCCNPVPGDDIVGYITKGRGVSIHRRDCVNVHTEEAIERLLEVEWEGSPEKEIEYNVDIEISGYDRRGLLNEVLQAVTETKTYISAVSGRSDRNKMATINMSISIRNLQHLKKVVERIKRVPEIYAVRRMMH
;
A
#
# COMPACT_ATOMS: atom_id res chain seq x y z
N MET A 1 13.36 -14.66 -26.12
CA MET A 1 13.08 -15.25 -24.83
C MET A 1 13.43 -16.72 -24.96
N ALA A 2 14.39 -17.21 -24.23
CA ALA A 2 14.62 -18.63 -24.08
C ALA A 2 13.32 -19.25 -23.55
N ASN A 3 12.94 -20.45 -24.03
CA ASN A 3 11.96 -21.29 -23.36
C ASN A 3 12.49 -21.45 -21.94
N GLU A 4 11.89 -20.78 -20.95
CA GLU A 4 12.20 -21.06 -19.56
C GLU A 4 11.79 -22.51 -19.34
N GLN A 5 12.79 -23.35 -19.14
CA GLN A 5 12.59 -24.74 -18.78
C GLN A 5 11.89 -24.75 -17.42
N VAL A 6 10.69 -25.31 -17.37
CA VAL A 6 9.98 -25.50 -16.09
C VAL A 6 10.85 -26.45 -15.26
N LEU A 7 11.34 -25.96 -14.12
CA LEU A 7 12.18 -26.77 -13.22
C LEU A 7 11.35 -27.91 -12.62
N THR A 8 11.97 -29.11 -12.55
CA THR A 8 11.42 -30.21 -11.75
C THR A 8 11.87 -30.10 -10.29
N ALA A 9 11.20 -30.80 -9.39
CA ALA A 9 11.59 -30.80 -7.97
C ALA A 9 13.02 -31.34 -7.78
N GLU A 10 13.39 -32.40 -8.55
CA GLU A 10 14.73 -32.99 -8.50
C GLU A 10 15.80 -31.96 -8.89
N GLN A 11 15.54 -31.17 -9.93
CA GLN A 11 16.46 -30.11 -10.37
C GLN A 11 16.60 -29.00 -9.32
N VAL A 12 15.53 -28.67 -8.58
CA VAL A 12 15.57 -27.69 -7.48
C VAL A 12 16.41 -28.24 -6.33
N LEU A 13 16.21 -29.50 -5.94
CA LEU A 13 16.98 -30.18 -4.89
C LEU A 13 18.45 -30.33 -5.29
N GLU A 14 18.75 -30.70 -6.55
CA GLU A 14 20.12 -30.77 -7.08
C GLU A 14 20.84 -29.41 -7.02
N LYS A 15 20.17 -28.33 -7.38
CA LYS A 15 20.72 -26.97 -7.23
C LYS A 15 20.95 -26.61 -5.75
N ALA A 16 20.01 -26.95 -4.87
CA ALA A 16 20.09 -26.68 -3.44
C ALA A 16 21.29 -27.44 -2.80
N SER A 17 21.54 -28.69 -3.23
CA SER A 17 22.67 -29.50 -2.73
C SER A 17 24.06 -28.93 -3.04
N GLN A 18 24.15 -27.93 -3.93
CA GLN A 18 25.42 -27.28 -4.22
C GLN A 18 25.90 -26.36 -3.06
N TYR A 19 24.99 -25.98 -2.15
CA TYR A 19 25.32 -25.05 -1.06
C TYR A 19 24.67 -25.39 0.30
N LEU A 20 23.66 -26.28 0.36
CA LEU A 20 23.03 -26.75 1.61
C LEU A 20 23.64 -28.10 2.04
N ALA A 21 23.61 -28.38 3.34
CA ALA A 21 24.02 -29.67 3.89
C ALA A 21 22.97 -30.78 3.61
N ASP A 22 23.37 -32.03 3.69
CA ASP A 22 22.48 -33.17 3.40
C ASP A 22 21.24 -33.20 4.28
N GLU A 23 21.35 -32.87 5.59
CA GLU A 23 20.24 -32.80 6.54
C GLU A 23 19.22 -31.72 6.14
N ASP A 24 19.70 -30.58 5.61
CA ASP A 24 18.88 -29.47 5.14
C ASP A 24 18.15 -29.83 3.84
N ILE A 25 18.77 -30.62 2.96
CA ILE A 25 18.14 -31.11 1.74
C ILE A 25 17.01 -32.09 2.08
N GLU A 26 17.17 -32.94 3.11
CA GLU A 26 16.09 -33.79 3.57
C GLU A 26 14.88 -32.98 4.07
N LEU A 27 15.11 -31.89 4.78
CA LEU A 27 14.07 -30.97 5.24
C LEU A 27 13.30 -30.36 4.05
N VAL A 28 14.04 -29.86 3.06
CA VAL A 28 13.47 -29.23 1.85
C VAL A 28 12.70 -30.27 1.01
N ALA A 29 13.21 -31.50 0.89
CA ALA A 29 12.55 -32.59 0.19
C ALA A 29 11.22 -32.97 0.87
N ARG A 30 11.19 -33.06 2.20
CA ARG A 30 9.96 -33.29 2.98
C ARG A 30 8.93 -32.21 2.74
N ALA A 31 9.36 -30.93 2.71
CA ALA A 31 8.47 -29.81 2.43
C ALA A 31 7.85 -29.88 1.03
N TYR A 32 8.62 -30.30 0.04
CA TYR A 32 8.10 -30.59 -1.32
C TYR A 32 7.06 -31.71 -1.30
N GLU A 33 7.37 -32.87 -0.68
CA GLU A 33 6.45 -34.01 -0.62
C GLU A 33 5.13 -33.61 0.06
N TYR A 34 5.20 -32.90 1.16
CA TYR A 34 4.04 -32.41 1.90
C TYR A 34 3.18 -31.46 1.05
N ALA A 35 3.82 -30.52 0.35
CA ALA A 35 3.12 -29.59 -0.55
C ALA A 35 2.49 -30.32 -1.74
N ARG A 36 3.20 -31.32 -2.32
CA ARG A 36 2.69 -32.14 -3.43
C ARG A 36 1.43 -32.89 -3.02
N ASP A 37 1.42 -33.50 -1.85
CA ASP A 37 0.29 -34.29 -1.34
C ASP A 37 -0.88 -33.38 -1.00
N ALA A 38 -0.63 -32.20 -0.40
CA ALA A 38 -1.64 -31.19 -0.09
C ALA A 38 -2.34 -30.62 -1.35
N HIS A 39 -1.63 -30.49 -2.47
CA HIS A 39 -2.16 -29.96 -3.73
C HIS A 39 -2.45 -31.02 -4.79
N SER A 40 -2.54 -32.29 -4.42
CA SER A 40 -2.62 -33.44 -5.35
C SER A 40 -3.80 -33.37 -6.33
N GLU A 41 -4.94 -32.79 -5.92
CA GLU A 41 -6.15 -32.67 -6.73
C GLU A 41 -6.35 -31.27 -7.36
N GLN A 42 -5.40 -30.36 -7.16
CA GLN A 42 -5.54 -28.98 -7.58
C GLN A 42 -4.83 -28.71 -8.91
N TYR A 43 -5.48 -27.89 -9.76
CA TYR A 43 -4.97 -27.48 -11.05
C TYR A 43 -5.01 -25.95 -11.19
N ARG A 44 -4.00 -25.39 -11.84
CA ARG A 44 -3.97 -23.98 -12.23
C ARG A 44 -4.91 -23.69 -13.39
N LYS A 45 -5.19 -22.40 -13.62
CA LYS A 45 -5.97 -21.96 -14.81
C LYS A 45 -5.31 -22.27 -16.15
N SER A 46 -4.01 -22.57 -16.14
CA SER A 46 -3.27 -23.09 -17.29
C SER A 46 -3.60 -24.55 -17.62
N GLY A 47 -4.26 -25.29 -16.70
CA GLY A 47 -4.50 -26.73 -16.79
C GLY A 47 -3.36 -27.57 -16.22
N GLU A 48 -2.28 -26.98 -15.75
CA GLU A 48 -1.14 -27.67 -15.14
C GLU A 48 -1.41 -27.99 -13.66
N PRO A 49 -0.82 -29.08 -13.10
CA PRO A 49 -0.89 -29.37 -11.67
C PRO A 49 -0.42 -28.18 -10.82
N TYR A 50 -1.13 -27.90 -9.71
CA TYR A 50 -0.84 -26.73 -8.88
C TYR A 50 0.59 -26.73 -8.32
N ILE A 51 1.11 -27.92 -7.96
CA ILE A 51 2.45 -28.09 -7.38
C ILE A 51 3.59 -27.49 -8.22
N ILE A 52 3.41 -27.32 -9.53
CA ILE A 52 4.40 -26.68 -10.40
C ILE A 52 4.73 -25.28 -9.88
N HIS A 53 3.74 -24.55 -9.32
CA HIS A 53 3.96 -23.22 -8.79
C HIS A 53 4.91 -23.20 -7.59
N PRO A 54 4.66 -23.93 -6.50
CA PRO A 54 5.61 -24.04 -5.40
C PRO A 54 7.02 -24.48 -5.81
N ILE A 55 7.13 -25.43 -6.76
CA ILE A 55 8.44 -25.84 -7.30
C ILE A 55 9.19 -24.66 -7.93
N GLN A 56 8.52 -23.85 -8.76
CA GLN A 56 9.18 -22.69 -9.39
C GLN A 56 9.51 -21.61 -8.37
N VAL A 57 8.66 -21.38 -7.36
CA VAL A 57 8.93 -20.43 -6.27
C VAL A 57 10.15 -20.88 -5.46
N ALA A 58 10.21 -22.15 -5.07
CA ALA A 58 11.38 -22.71 -4.39
C ALA A 58 12.64 -22.62 -5.25
N GLY A 59 12.52 -22.90 -6.57
CA GLY A 59 13.63 -22.73 -7.52
C GLY A 59 14.19 -21.32 -7.57
N ILE A 60 13.33 -20.29 -7.55
CA ILE A 60 13.76 -18.87 -7.48
C ILE A 60 14.49 -18.59 -6.16
N LEU A 61 14.02 -19.15 -5.04
CA LEU A 61 14.67 -18.99 -3.74
C LEU A 61 16.02 -19.69 -3.66
N VAL A 62 16.15 -20.86 -4.28
CA VAL A 62 17.41 -21.59 -4.44
C VAL A 62 18.41 -20.78 -5.30
N ASP A 63 17.97 -20.19 -6.40
CA ASP A 63 18.80 -19.31 -7.23
C ASP A 63 19.26 -18.06 -6.47
N LEU A 64 18.56 -17.65 -5.40
CA LEU A 64 18.97 -16.60 -4.46
C LEU A 64 19.84 -17.12 -3.30
N HIS A 65 20.21 -18.40 -3.28
CA HIS A 65 20.98 -19.07 -2.22
C HIS A 65 20.38 -18.90 -0.82
N MET A 66 19.05 -19.11 -0.70
CA MET A 66 18.35 -18.95 0.57
C MET A 66 18.52 -20.17 1.49
N ASP A 67 18.36 -19.92 2.80
CA ASP A 67 18.42 -20.95 3.85
C ASP A 67 17.32 -22.01 3.69
N PRO A 68 17.51 -23.22 4.27
CA PRO A 68 16.58 -24.36 4.10
C PRO A 68 15.17 -24.06 4.60
N ALA A 69 15.00 -23.27 5.68
CA ALA A 69 13.70 -22.88 6.20
C ALA A 69 12.94 -21.99 5.20
N THR A 70 13.63 -21.05 4.54
CA THR A 70 13.05 -20.19 3.52
C THR A 70 12.62 -20.96 2.27
N VAL A 71 13.48 -21.90 1.80
CA VAL A 71 13.16 -22.73 0.63
C VAL A 71 11.98 -23.66 0.95
N SER A 72 11.95 -24.27 2.14
CA SER A 72 10.85 -25.10 2.61
C SER A 72 9.55 -24.31 2.70
N ALA A 73 9.59 -23.10 3.27
CA ALA A 73 8.44 -22.19 3.28
C ALA A 73 8.00 -21.78 1.87
N GLY A 74 8.91 -21.70 0.91
CA GLY A 74 8.61 -21.49 -0.51
C GLY A 74 7.78 -22.63 -1.12
N PHE A 75 8.01 -23.88 -0.75
CA PHE A 75 7.16 -25.00 -1.13
C PHE A 75 5.79 -24.96 -0.45
N LEU A 76 5.73 -24.52 0.82
CA LEU A 76 4.54 -24.61 1.67
C LEU A 76 3.67 -23.34 1.65
N HIS A 77 4.07 -22.26 0.96
CA HIS A 77 3.51 -20.92 1.11
C HIS A 77 2.00 -20.80 0.83
N ASP A 78 1.46 -21.62 -0.07
CA ASP A 78 0.04 -21.65 -0.44
C ASP A 78 -0.75 -22.79 0.25
N VAL A 79 -0.08 -23.70 0.96
CA VAL A 79 -0.73 -24.89 1.56
C VAL A 79 -1.80 -24.46 2.56
N VAL A 80 -1.52 -23.50 3.45
CA VAL A 80 -2.48 -23.02 4.45
C VAL A 80 -3.58 -22.14 3.81
N GLU A 81 -3.31 -21.48 2.69
CA GLU A 81 -4.30 -20.61 2.01
C GLU A 81 -5.30 -21.45 1.19
N ASP A 82 -4.82 -22.45 0.49
CA ASP A 82 -5.56 -23.17 -0.56
C ASP A 82 -6.00 -24.60 -0.17
N THR A 83 -5.67 -25.05 1.06
CA THR A 83 -6.06 -26.38 1.56
C THR A 83 -6.69 -26.32 2.96
N GLU A 84 -7.04 -27.45 3.56
CA GLU A 84 -7.57 -27.55 4.93
C GLU A 84 -6.48 -27.61 6.01
N ILE A 85 -5.20 -27.62 5.60
CA ILE A 85 -4.05 -27.70 6.51
C ILE A 85 -3.91 -26.38 7.27
N THR A 86 -3.69 -26.47 8.58
CA THR A 86 -3.56 -25.32 9.49
C THR A 86 -2.09 -24.95 9.75
N LEU A 87 -1.85 -23.77 10.31
CA LEU A 87 -0.50 -23.36 10.73
C LEU A 87 0.03 -24.26 11.85
N GLU A 88 -0.84 -24.73 12.74
CA GLU A 88 -0.49 -25.66 13.81
C GLU A 88 -0.02 -27.02 13.25
N ASP A 89 -0.57 -27.45 12.11
CA ASP A 89 -0.11 -28.66 11.42
C ASP A 89 1.28 -28.45 10.82
N ILE A 90 1.54 -27.30 10.21
CA ILE A 90 2.87 -26.95 9.70
C ILE A 90 3.90 -26.88 10.86
N GLU A 91 3.55 -26.24 11.99
CA GLU A 91 4.45 -26.15 13.15
C GLU A 91 4.79 -27.53 13.73
N ARG A 92 3.81 -28.44 13.78
CA ARG A 92 3.98 -29.82 14.29
C ARG A 92 4.85 -30.66 13.36
N GLU A 93 4.65 -30.54 12.03
CA GLU A 93 5.31 -31.40 11.03
C GLU A 93 6.74 -30.93 10.72
N PHE A 94 6.98 -29.64 10.78
CA PHE A 94 8.26 -29.03 10.49
C PHE A 94 8.86 -28.35 11.70
N ASN A 95 8.60 -27.08 11.90
CA ASN A 95 9.02 -26.31 13.06
C ASN A 95 8.30 -24.94 13.10
N LYS A 96 8.48 -24.23 14.23
CA LYS A 96 7.90 -22.91 14.47
C LYS A 96 8.41 -21.85 13.48
N GLU A 97 9.67 -21.96 13.05
CA GLU A 97 10.30 -21.00 12.12
C GLU A 97 9.62 -21.06 10.75
N ILE A 98 9.46 -22.25 10.18
CA ILE A 98 8.78 -22.45 8.89
C ILE A 98 7.32 -22.03 9.00
N ALA A 99 6.61 -22.39 10.07
CA ALA A 99 5.22 -21.98 10.29
C ALA A 99 5.07 -20.45 10.34
N MET A 100 5.99 -19.74 11.00
CA MET A 100 6.00 -18.28 11.05
C MET A 100 6.24 -17.64 9.67
N LEU A 101 7.14 -18.20 8.86
CA LEU A 101 7.36 -17.73 7.49
C LEU A 101 6.12 -17.93 6.62
N VAL A 102 5.48 -19.10 6.72
CA VAL A 102 4.23 -19.42 5.99
C VAL A 102 3.09 -18.48 6.41
N ASP A 103 2.89 -18.23 7.73
CA ASP A 103 1.89 -17.24 8.19
C ASP A 103 2.15 -15.85 7.64
N GLY A 104 3.42 -15.43 7.62
CA GLY A 104 3.81 -14.11 7.10
C GLY A 104 3.44 -13.90 5.64
N VAL A 105 3.46 -14.94 4.81
CA VAL A 105 3.11 -14.87 3.39
C VAL A 105 1.63 -15.14 3.13
N THR A 106 0.90 -15.73 4.06
CA THR A 106 -0.53 -16.07 3.93
C THR A 106 -1.39 -14.82 4.03
N LYS A 107 -2.37 -14.67 3.14
CA LYS A 107 -3.32 -13.55 3.15
C LYS A 107 -4.25 -13.62 4.37
N LEU A 108 -4.78 -12.45 4.76
CA LEU A 108 -5.81 -12.38 5.79
C LEU A 108 -7.08 -13.09 5.30
N GLY A 109 -7.35 -14.28 5.84
CA GLY A 109 -8.55 -15.04 5.51
C GLY A 109 -9.82 -14.45 6.14
N LYS A 110 -10.98 -14.66 5.51
CA LYS A 110 -12.38 -14.59 6.04
C LYS A 110 -12.84 -13.37 6.84
N ILE A 111 -12.11 -12.25 6.88
CA ILE A 111 -12.63 -11.00 7.44
C ILE A 111 -13.51 -10.34 6.38
N LYS A 112 -14.75 -9.96 6.72
CA LYS A 112 -15.64 -9.22 5.82
C LYS A 112 -15.20 -7.76 5.75
N TYR A 113 -14.58 -7.37 4.66
CA TYR A 113 -14.20 -5.99 4.37
C TYR A 113 -15.34 -5.24 3.66
N LYS A 114 -15.38 -3.91 3.83
CA LYS A 114 -16.39 -3.05 3.19
C LYS A 114 -16.15 -2.87 1.69
N SER A 115 -14.89 -2.99 1.24
CA SER A 115 -14.49 -2.91 -0.16
C SER A 115 -13.29 -3.81 -0.46
N HIS A 116 -13.10 -4.15 -1.73
CA HIS A 116 -11.92 -4.89 -2.20
C HIS A 116 -10.62 -4.09 -1.99
N GLU A 117 -10.67 -2.77 -2.11
CA GLU A 117 -9.51 -1.88 -1.90
C GLU A 117 -9.06 -1.92 -0.43
N GLN A 118 -10.00 -1.90 0.52
CA GLN A 118 -9.71 -2.04 1.94
C GLN A 118 -9.08 -3.41 2.26
N GLN A 119 -9.60 -4.48 1.66
CA GLN A 119 -9.03 -5.83 1.82
C GLN A 119 -7.59 -5.88 1.30
N GLN A 120 -7.31 -5.27 0.15
CA GLN A 120 -5.98 -5.23 -0.44
C GLN A 120 -5.02 -4.42 0.42
N ALA A 121 -5.44 -3.26 0.95
CA ALA A 121 -4.63 -2.44 1.84
C ALA A 121 -4.27 -3.19 3.14
N GLU A 122 -5.20 -3.91 3.75
CA GLU A 122 -4.94 -4.71 4.96
C GLU A 122 -4.03 -5.92 4.68
N ASN A 123 -4.19 -6.59 3.54
CA ASN A 123 -3.27 -7.66 3.13
C ASN A 123 -1.84 -7.15 2.95
N HIS A 124 -1.67 -6.00 2.29
CA HIS A 124 -0.36 -5.36 2.18
C HIS A 124 0.19 -4.96 3.54
N ARG A 125 -0.65 -4.39 4.42
CA ARG A 125 -0.25 -4.03 5.79
C ARG A 125 0.25 -5.25 6.56
N LYS A 126 -0.47 -6.38 6.56
CA LYS A 126 -0.02 -7.64 7.20
C LYS A 126 1.33 -8.07 6.63
N MET A 127 1.47 -8.08 5.31
CA MET A 127 2.72 -8.44 4.63
C MET A 127 3.89 -7.57 5.08
N PHE A 128 3.72 -6.24 5.14
CA PHE A 128 4.79 -5.33 5.57
C PHE A 128 5.15 -5.48 7.04
N ILE A 129 4.18 -5.79 7.89
CA ILE A 129 4.42 -6.07 9.32
C ILE A 129 5.20 -7.37 9.49
N ALA A 130 4.79 -8.44 8.80
CA ALA A 130 5.50 -9.72 8.83
C ALA A 130 6.92 -9.58 8.28
N MET A 131 7.10 -8.81 7.19
CA MET A 131 8.40 -8.47 6.62
C MET A 131 9.30 -7.70 7.60
N ALA A 132 8.72 -6.83 8.43
CA ALA A 132 9.48 -6.09 9.43
C ALA A 132 9.92 -6.96 10.62
N GLN A 133 9.26 -8.10 10.83
CA GLN A 133 9.64 -9.12 11.80
C GLN A 133 10.70 -10.07 11.21
N ASP A 134 10.47 -10.55 9.98
CA ASP A 134 11.41 -11.41 9.26
C ASP A 134 11.43 -11.08 7.75
N ILE A 135 12.59 -10.64 7.28
CA ILE A 135 12.76 -10.20 5.88
C ILE A 135 12.58 -11.35 4.86
N ARG A 136 12.74 -12.61 5.29
CA ARG A 136 12.56 -13.77 4.41
C ARG A 136 11.15 -13.86 3.86
N VAL A 137 10.16 -13.38 4.61
CA VAL A 137 8.75 -13.30 4.18
C VAL A 137 8.63 -12.54 2.85
N ILE A 138 9.34 -11.40 2.69
CA ILE A 138 9.25 -10.64 1.45
C ILE A 138 10.00 -11.33 0.30
N LEU A 139 11.07 -12.06 0.59
CA LEU A 139 11.81 -12.82 -0.42
C LEU A 139 10.93 -13.92 -1.02
N ILE A 140 10.21 -14.67 -0.17
CA ILE A 140 9.24 -15.67 -0.60
C ILE A 140 8.13 -14.99 -1.43
N LYS A 141 7.63 -13.85 -0.97
CA LYS A 141 6.55 -13.12 -1.67
C LYS A 141 7.00 -12.52 -3.00
N LEU A 142 8.26 -12.11 -3.12
CA LEU A 142 8.84 -11.66 -4.40
C LEU A 142 9.02 -12.83 -5.37
N ALA A 143 9.44 -14.02 -4.90
CA ALA A 143 9.54 -15.21 -5.71
C ALA A 143 8.16 -15.69 -6.20
N ASP A 144 7.14 -15.73 -5.32
CA ASP A 144 5.74 -15.99 -5.67
C ASP A 144 5.25 -15.00 -6.74
N ARG A 145 5.44 -13.70 -6.51
CA ARG A 145 5.02 -12.66 -7.46
C ARG A 145 5.72 -12.81 -8.81
N LEU A 146 7.00 -13.11 -8.82
CA LEU A 146 7.77 -13.30 -10.04
C LEU A 146 7.22 -14.46 -10.88
N HIS A 147 6.99 -15.61 -10.25
CA HIS A 147 6.39 -16.74 -10.96
C HIS A 147 4.95 -16.46 -11.43
N ASN A 148 4.15 -15.77 -10.62
CA ASN A 148 2.81 -15.34 -11.03
C ASN A 148 2.85 -14.38 -12.23
N MET A 149 3.86 -13.50 -12.34
CA MET A 149 4.06 -12.64 -13.50
C MET A 149 4.48 -13.41 -14.75
N ARG A 150 5.32 -14.45 -14.63
CA ARG A 150 5.70 -15.34 -15.73
C ARG A 150 4.51 -16.09 -16.33
N THR A 151 3.54 -16.47 -15.48
CA THR A 151 2.34 -17.23 -15.86
C THR A 151 1.11 -16.37 -16.12
N LEU A 152 1.23 -15.04 -16.07
CA LEU A 152 0.12 -14.07 -16.10
C LEU A 152 -0.74 -14.13 -17.37
N LYS A 153 -0.20 -14.68 -18.48
CA LYS A 153 -0.88 -14.85 -19.78
C LYS A 153 -2.18 -15.68 -19.71
N HIS A 154 -2.32 -16.54 -18.71
CA HIS A 154 -3.48 -17.42 -18.54
C HIS A 154 -4.66 -16.76 -17.80
N LEU A 155 -4.52 -15.50 -17.36
CA LEU A 155 -5.57 -14.75 -16.68
C LEU A 155 -6.33 -13.82 -17.65
N PRO A 156 -7.58 -13.42 -17.33
CA PRO A 156 -8.31 -12.39 -18.08
C PRO A 156 -7.55 -11.06 -18.11
N GLN A 157 -7.68 -10.31 -19.20
CA GLN A 157 -6.92 -9.08 -19.47
C GLN A 157 -7.03 -8.02 -18.37
N GLU A 158 -8.20 -7.87 -17.76
CA GLU A 158 -8.43 -6.94 -16.65
C GLU A 158 -7.59 -7.32 -15.41
N LYS A 159 -7.58 -8.63 -15.08
CA LYS A 159 -6.74 -9.15 -13.98
C LYS A 159 -5.25 -9.02 -14.29
N GLN A 160 -4.85 -9.27 -15.56
CA GLN A 160 -3.46 -9.06 -15.97
C GLN A 160 -3.01 -7.64 -15.72
N ARG A 161 -3.78 -6.63 -16.14
CA ARG A 161 -3.47 -5.22 -15.94
C ARG A 161 -3.40 -4.84 -14.45
N ARG A 162 -4.35 -5.31 -13.66
CA ARG A 162 -4.37 -5.03 -12.21
C ARG A 162 -3.13 -5.58 -11.52
N ILE A 163 -2.80 -6.86 -11.76
CA ILE A 163 -1.64 -7.52 -11.16
C ILE A 163 -0.33 -6.87 -11.64
N ALA A 164 -0.22 -6.53 -12.92
CA ALA A 164 0.94 -5.85 -13.47
C ALA A 164 1.13 -4.45 -12.87
N ASN A 165 0.05 -3.70 -12.64
CA ASN A 165 0.12 -2.39 -12.00
C ASN A 165 0.55 -2.49 -10.54
N GLU A 166 -0.06 -3.40 -9.77
CA GLU A 166 0.33 -3.68 -8.38
C GLU A 166 1.80 -4.09 -8.28
N THR A 167 2.25 -4.94 -9.22
CA THR A 167 3.66 -5.39 -9.27
C THR A 167 4.60 -4.22 -9.52
N LEU A 168 4.28 -3.33 -10.43
CA LEU A 168 5.09 -2.16 -10.75
C LEU A 168 5.07 -1.11 -9.64
N GLU A 169 3.94 -0.96 -8.93
CA GLU A 169 3.78 0.02 -7.85
C GLU A 169 4.31 -0.46 -6.49
N ILE A 170 4.40 -1.75 -6.22
CA ILE A 170 4.76 -2.26 -4.89
C ILE A 170 5.97 -3.19 -4.95
N PHE A 171 5.87 -4.28 -5.71
CA PHE A 171 6.87 -5.36 -5.65
C PHE A 171 8.19 -5.02 -6.34
N ALA A 172 8.17 -4.34 -7.49
CA ALA A 172 9.39 -3.95 -8.19
C ALA A 172 10.21 -2.91 -7.39
N PRO A 173 9.61 -1.87 -6.77
CA PRO A 173 10.31 -0.98 -5.85
C PRO A 173 10.83 -1.68 -4.59
N LEU A 174 10.10 -2.64 -4.03
CA LEU A 174 10.59 -3.47 -2.92
C LEU A 174 11.84 -4.26 -3.30
N ALA A 175 11.81 -4.96 -4.44
CA ALA A 175 12.97 -5.67 -4.96
C ALA A 175 14.15 -4.71 -5.19
N HIS A 176 13.89 -3.48 -5.67
CA HIS A 176 14.89 -2.44 -5.80
C HIS A 176 15.50 -2.02 -4.46
N ARG A 177 14.65 -1.79 -3.44
CA ARG A 177 15.09 -1.39 -2.10
C ARG A 177 15.93 -2.47 -1.42
N LEU A 178 15.59 -3.73 -1.65
CA LEU A 178 16.33 -4.88 -1.16
C LEU A 178 17.60 -5.18 -1.98
N GLY A 179 17.78 -4.49 -3.11
CA GLY A 179 18.95 -4.67 -3.98
C GLY A 179 18.86 -5.89 -4.90
N ILE A 180 17.74 -6.63 -4.94
CA ILE A 180 17.57 -7.84 -5.75
C ILE A 180 17.29 -7.43 -7.19
N SER A 181 18.39 -7.16 -7.92
CA SER A 181 18.31 -6.59 -9.26
C SER A 181 17.67 -7.54 -10.27
N THR A 182 17.95 -8.83 -10.17
CA THR A 182 17.43 -9.87 -11.06
C THR A 182 15.90 -9.92 -11.05
N ILE A 183 15.30 -10.03 -9.88
CA ILE A 183 13.84 -10.04 -9.70
C ILE A 183 13.24 -8.69 -10.13
N LYS A 184 13.84 -7.57 -9.69
CA LYS A 184 13.35 -6.23 -10.02
C LYS A 184 13.15 -6.05 -11.53
N TRP A 185 14.18 -6.35 -12.31
CA TRP A 185 14.15 -6.07 -13.74
C TRP A 185 13.13 -6.93 -14.48
N GLU A 186 13.00 -8.19 -14.08
CA GLU A 186 12.02 -9.08 -14.69
C GLU A 186 10.58 -8.66 -14.35
N LEU A 187 10.34 -8.24 -13.10
CA LEU A 187 9.05 -7.69 -12.68
C LEU A 187 8.70 -6.40 -13.46
N GLU A 188 9.66 -5.47 -13.61
CA GLU A 188 9.47 -4.21 -14.35
C GLU A 188 9.18 -4.46 -15.84
N ASP A 189 9.99 -5.28 -16.50
CA ASP A 189 9.87 -5.57 -17.95
C ASP A 189 8.57 -6.33 -18.25
N THR A 190 8.22 -7.31 -17.41
CA THR A 190 6.97 -8.06 -17.56
C THR A 190 5.75 -7.19 -17.29
N SER A 191 5.80 -6.33 -16.28
CA SER A 191 4.71 -5.38 -15.99
C SER A 191 4.48 -4.42 -17.16
N LEU A 192 5.55 -3.85 -17.74
CA LEU A 192 5.44 -2.98 -18.91
C LEU A 192 4.80 -3.71 -20.10
N ARG A 193 5.13 -4.99 -20.32
CA ARG A 193 4.58 -5.79 -21.40
C ARG A 193 3.06 -5.90 -21.31
N TYR A 194 2.47 -6.00 -20.11
CA TYR A 194 1.02 -6.09 -19.91
C TYR A 194 0.33 -4.72 -19.81
N LEU A 195 1.01 -3.71 -19.27
CA LEU A 195 0.44 -2.36 -19.11
C LEU A 195 0.50 -1.56 -20.41
N ASN A 196 1.62 -1.62 -21.13
CA ASN A 196 1.82 -0.91 -22.39
C ASN A 196 2.53 -1.80 -23.44
N PRO A 197 1.83 -2.79 -24.03
CA PRO A 197 2.42 -3.73 -25.00
C PRO A 197 3.03 -3.02 -26.22
N GLN A 198 2.40 -1.95 -26.69
CA GLN A 198 2.87 -1.22 -27.85
C GLN A 198 4.27 -0.65 -27.66
N GLN A 199 4.52 0.03 -26.53
CA GLN A 199 5.83 0.58 -26.22
C GLN A 199 6.85 -0.51 -25.90
N TYR A 200 6.45 -1.57 -25.20
CA TYR A 200 7.30 -2.71 -24.94
C TYR A 200 7.84 -3.32 -26.24
N TYR A 201 6.97 -3.73 -27.15
CA TYR A 201 7.39 -4.36 -28.42
C TYR A 201 8.08 -3.38 -29.35
N ARG A 202 7.75 -2.06 -29.32
CA ARG A 202 8.49 -1.03 -30.04
C ARG A 202 9.95 -1.01 -29.59
N ILE A 203 10.23 -0.96 -28.29
CA ILE A 203 11.59 -0.95 -27.75
C ILE A 203 12.31 -2.28 -28.08
N VAL A 204 11.64 -3.43 -27.92
CA VAL A 204 12.21 -4.74 -28.28
C VAL A 204 12.66 -4.75 -29.75
N ASN A 205 11.83 -4.24 -30.66
CA ASN A 205 12.16 -4.21 -32.09
C ASN A 205 13.32 -3.24 -32.40
N LEU A 206 13.37 -2.10 -31.72
CA LEU A 206 14.50 -1.15 -31.84
C LEU A 206 15.81 -1.77 -31.31
N MET A 207 15.73 -2.53 -30.22
CA MET A 207 16.88 -3.26 -29.68
C MET A 207 17.34 -4.41 -30.61
N LYS A 208 16.43 -5.11 -31.26
CA LYS A 208 16.77 -6.21 -32.19
C LYS A 208 17.46 -5.73 -33.43
N ARG A 209 17.01 -4.61 -34.03
CA ARG A 209 17.58 -4.07 -35.29
C ARG A 209 19.07 -3.71 -35.19
N LYS A 210 19.56 -3.40 -33.99
CA LYS A 210 20.98 -3.02 -33.75
C LYS A 210 21.76 -4.09 -32.98
N ARG A 211 21.23 -5.32 -32.88
CA ARG A 211 21.82 -6.35 -32.01
C ARG A 211 23.20 -6.83 -32.52
N ALA A 212 23.28 -7.18 -33.78
CA ALA A 212 24.54 -7.70 -34.36
C ALA A 212 25.65 -6.66 -34.33
N GLU A 213 25.36 -5.40 -34.73
CA GLU A 213 26.34 -4.30 -34.69
C GLU A 213 26.83 -4.03 -33.25
N ARG A 214 25.96 -4.19 -32.26
CA ARG A 214 26.30 -3.98 -30.86
C ARG A 214 27.10 -5.13 -30.25
N GLU A 215 26.78 -6.37 -30.62
CA GLU A 215 27.52 -7.56 -30.16
C GLU A 215 28.95 -7.49 -30.67
N GLU A 216 29.17 -7.21 -31.96
CA GLU A 216 30.50 -7.04 -32.55
C GLU A 216 31.28 -5.89 -31.91
N TYR A 217 30.64 -4.73 -31.67
CA TYR A 217 31.26 -3.60 -31.01
C TYR A 217 31.65 -3.90 -29.55
N LEU A 218 30.77 -4.58 -28.80
CA LEU A 218 31.05 -4.95 -27.41
C LEU A 218 32.20 -5.97 -27.32
N ASP A 219 32.29 -6.91 -28.26
CA ASP A 219 33.36 -7.90 -28.31
C ASP A 219 34.73 -7.21 -28.61
N GLU A 220 34.74 -6.25 -29.53
CA GLU A 220 35.94 -5.42 -29.81
C GLU A 220 36.38 -4.66 -28.55
N VAL A 221 35.44 -4.00 -27.86
CA VAL A 221 35.70 -3.24 -26.64
C VAL A 221 36.19 -4.15 -25.50
N MET A 222 35.50 -5.28 -25.27
CA MET A 222 35.88 -6.22 -24.19
C MET A 222 37.26 -6.81 -24.42
N THR A 223 37.61 -7.10 -25.67
CA THR A 223 38.95 -7.60 -26.05
C THR A 223 39.98 -6.53 -25.79
N GLY A 224 39.75 -5.29 -26.23
CA GLY A 224 40.70 -4.18 -25.97
C GLY A 224 40.90 -3.87 -24.48
N ILE A 225 39.81 -3.96 -23.67
CA ILE A 225 39.93 -3.79 -22.19
C ILE A 225 40.79 -4.94 -21.62
N ARG A 226 40.56 -6.19 -22.05
CA ARG A 226 41.29 -7.37 -21.54
C ARG A 226 42.77 -7.26 -21.85
N GLU A 227 43.13 -6.96 -23.07
CA GLU A 227 44.55 -6.79 -23.46
C GLU A 227 45.28 -5.75 -22.60
N LYS A 228 44.61 -4.60 -22.34
CA LYS A 228 45.22 -3.54 -21.52
C LYS A 228 45.31 -3.88 -20.04
N LEU A 229 44.43 -4.69 -19.53
CA LEU A 229 44.46 -5.13 -18.13
C LEU A 229 45.46 -6.28 -17.92
N ASP A 230 45.68 -7.10 -18.92
CA ASP A 230 46.73 -8.15 -18.90
C ASP A 230 48.13 -7.52 -18.85
N GLU A 231 48.38 -6.36 -19.51
CA GLU A 231 49.63 -5.62 -19.43
C GLU A 231 50.03 -5.23 -17.98
N VAL A 232 49.06 -5.09 -17.09
CA VAL A 232 49.25 -4.73 -15.67
C VAL A 232 48.96 -5.87 -14.70
N ALA A 233 48.87 -7.10 -15.21
CA ALA A 233 48.59 -8.32 -14.45
C ALA A 233 47.27 -8.31 -13.63
N ILE A 234 46.24 -7.59 -14.11
CA ILE A 234 44.89 -7.63 -13.56
C ILE A 234 44.08 -8.59 -14.45
N GLN A 235 43.52 -9.64 -13.84
CA GLN A 235 42.64 -10.61 -14.52
C GLN A 235 41.18 -10.35 -14.18
N PRO A 236 40.46 -9.61 -15.02
CA PRO A 236 39.03 -9.28 -14.80
C PRO A 236 38.10 -10.30 -15.43
N GLU A 237 36.93 -10.45 -14.86
CA GLU A 237 35.77 -10.99 -15.55
C GLU A 237 35.07 -9.85 -16.29
N ILE A 238 35.05 -9.89 -17.63
CA ILE A 238 34.44 -8.84 -18.46
C ILE A 238 33.21 -9.40 -19.15
N SER A 239 32.10 -8.68 -19.03
CA SER A 239 30.82 -9.05 -19.66
C SER A 239 30.09 -7.85 -20.23
N GLY A 240 29.39 -8.06 -21.35
CA GLY A 240 28.45 -7.07 -21.88
C GLY A 240 27.18 -7.07 -21.00
N ARG A 241 26.69 -5.88 -20.68
CA ARG A 241 25.45 -5.70 -19.89
C ARG A 241 24.31 -5.23 -20.76
N PRO A 242 23.29 -6.07 -21.02
CA PRO A 242 22.09 -5.63 -21.69
C PRO A 242 21.31 -4.67 -20.82
N LYS A 243 20.76 -3.60 -21.40
CA LYS A 243 19.88 -2.68 -20.70
C LYS A 243 18.44 -3.18 -20.76
N HIS A 244 17.75 -3.13 -19.60
CA HIS A 244 16.39 -3.58 -19.46
C HIS A 244 15.39 -2.64 -20.15
N ILE A 245 14.32 -3.22 -20.70
CA ILE A 245 13.34 -2.55 -21.56
C ILE A 245 12.62 -1.44 -20.79
N TYR A 246 12.21 -1.74 -19.55
CA TYR A 246 11.54 -0.76 -18.69
C TYR A 246 12.43 0.45 -18.37
N SER A 247 13.72 0.21 -18.15
CA SER A 247 14.69 1.31 -17.90
C SER A 247 14.84 2.23 -19.11
N ILE A 248 14.76 1.69 -20.33
CA ILE A 248 14.74 2.46 -21.58
C ILE A 248 13.43 3.24 -21.70
N TYR A 249 12.29 2.55 -21.50
CA TYR A 249 10.96 3.17 -21.51
C TYR A 249 10.86 4.34 -20.53
N ARG A 250 11.31 4.16 -19.28
CA ARG A 250 11.31 5.20 -18.25
C ARG A 250 12.10 6.45 -18.68
N LYS A 251 13.27 6.28 -19.31
CA LYS A 251 14.07 7.40 -19.83
C LYS A 251 13.36 8.12 -20.98
N MET A 252 12.74 7.36 -21.89
CA MET A 252 11.97 7.94 -22.99
C MET A 252 10.74 8.71 -22.48
N ALA A 253 9.99 8.12 -21.54
CA ALA A 253 8.74 8.68 -21.04
C ALA A 253 8.97 9.88 -20.10
N LEU A 254 9.92 9.78 -19.13
CA LEU A 254 10.13 10.84 -18.13
C LEU A 254 11.06 11.95 -18.57
N GLN A 255 12.05 11.65 -19.45
CA GLN A 255 13.02 12.63 -19.92
C GLN A 255 12.71 13.12 -21.34
N ASN A 256 11.60 12.67 -21.92
CA ASN A 256 11.16 12.96 -23.29
C ASN A 256 12.27 12.74 -24.34
N LYS A 257 13.11 11.71 -24.14
CA LYS A 257 14.22 11.35 -25.00
C LYS A 257 13.80 10.36 -26.09
N GLN A 258 14.35 10.54 -27.28
CA GLN A 258 14.23 9.52 -28.31
C GLN A 258 15.19 8.35 -28.02
N PHE A 259 14.91 7.17 -28.57
CA PHE A 259 15.73 5.98 -28.37
C PHE A 259 17.21 6.20 -28.72
N ASN A 260 17.50 6.96 -29.79
CA ASN A 260 18.86 7.28 -30.24
C ASN A 260 19.60 8.27 -29.31
N GLU A 261 18.90 8.95 -28.41
CA GLU A 261 19.48 9.86 -27.41
C GLU A 261 19.81 9.16 -26.09
N ILE A 262 19.58 7.84 -26.02
CA ILE A 262 19.91 7.03 -24.85
C ILE A 262 21.31 6.43 -25.04
N TYR A 263 22.31 7.16 -24.55
CA TYR A 263 23.74 6.84 -24.74
C TYR A 263 24.23 5.62 -23.92
N ASP A 264 23.48 5.14 -22.93
CA ASP A 264 23.83 4.01 -22.06
C ASP A 264 23.19 2.68 -22.49
N LEU A 265 22.91 2.52 -23.77
CA LEU A 265 22.46 1.25 -24.36
C LEU A 265 23.60 0.23 -24.44
N LEU A 266 24.84 0.72 -24.57
CA LEU A 266 26.06 -0.08 -24.58
C LEU A 266 26.73 0.04 -23.21
N ALA A 267 26.81 -1.06 -22.49
CA ALA A 267 27.47 -1.09 -21.21
C ALA A 267 28.34 -2.36 -21.10
N VAL A 268 29.52 -2.18 -20.53
CA VAL A 268 30.44 -3.26 -20.17
C VAL A 268 30.59 -3.29 -18.66
N ARG A 269 30.60 -4.48 -18.12
CA ARG A 269 30.88 -4.75 -16.72
C ARG A 269 32.25 -5.37 -16.59
N VAL A 270 33.06 -4.82 -15.69
CA VAL A 270 34.38 -5.33 -15.34
C VAL A 270 34.37 -5.69 -13.85
N VAL A 271 34.56 -6.98 -13.55
CA VAL A 271 34.58 -7.52 -12.19
C VAL A 271 36.02 -7.91 -11.86
N VAL A 272 36.54 -7.39 -10.73
CA VAL A 272 37.90 -7.57 -10.27
C VAL A 272 37.94 -8.08 -8.83
N ASN A 273 39.14 -8.40 -8.31
CA ASN A 273 39.27 -9.02 -6.99
C ASN A 273 39.32 -8.00 -5.83
N SER A 274 39.81 -6.77 -6.07
CA SER A 274 40.00 -5.78 -5.00
C SER A 274 39.51 -4.38 -5.37
N ILE A 275 39.22 -3.57 -4.34
CA ILE A 275 38.87 -2.15 -4.53
C ILE A 275 40.00 -1.38 -5.21
N LYS A 276 41.26 -1.71 -4.88
CA LYS A 276 42.42 -1.11 -5.52
C LYS A 276 42.42 -1.36 -7.02
N ASP A 277 42.09 -2.59 -7.43
CA ASP A 277 42.02 -2.96 -8.85
C ASP A 277 40.88 -2.21 -9.54
N CYS A 278 39.73 -1.94 -8.86
CA CYS A 278 38.65 -1.14 -9.42
C CYS A 278 39.14 0.25 -9.86
N TYR A 279 39.90 0.96 -9.03
CA TYR A 279 40.45 2.26 -9.37
C TYR A 279 41.58 2.20 -10.39
N ALA A 280 42.37 1.13 -10.38
CA ALA A 280 43.39 0.91 -11.42
C ALA A 280 42.74 0.70 -12.80
N VAL A 281 41.70 -0.12 -12.90
CA VAL A 281 40.92 -0.34 -14.11
C VAL A 281 40.29 0.98 -14.60
N LEU A 282 39.76 1.80 -13.71
CA LEU A 282 39.21 3.13 -14.07
C LEU A 282 40.30 3.99 -14.71
N GLY A 283 41.49 4.08 -14.15
CA GLY A 283 42.61 4.82 -14.68
C GLY A 283 43.03 4.36 -16.09
N ILE A 284 43.09 3.03 -16.31
CA ILE A 284 43.42 2.45 -17.60
C ILE A 284 42.33 2.80 -18.64
N ILE A 285 41.05 2.63 -18.28
CA ILE A 285 39.94 2.95 -19.20
C ILE A 285 39.95 4.43 -19.60
N HIS A 286 40.22 5.34 -18.66
CA HIS A 286 40.32 6.78 -18.93
C HIS A 286 41.59 7.15 -19.73
N THR A 287 42.60 6.31 -19.72
CA THR A 287 43.79 6.48 -20.57
C THR A 287 43.50 6.00 -21.99
N CYS A 288 42.74 4.92 -22.16
CA CYS A 288 42.38 4.38 -23.46
C CYS A 288 41.34 5.24 -24.18
N TRP A 289 40.36 5.75 -23.45
CA TRP A 289 39.20 6.47 -23.98
C TRP A 289 38.87 7.71 -23.16
N LYS A 290 38.51 8.80 -23.85
CA LYS A 290 38.15 10.06 -23.17
C LYS A 290 36.84 9.93 -22.37
N PRO A 291 36.86 10.22 -21.07
CA PRO A 291 35.64 10.22 -20.26
C PRO A 291 34.73 11.40 -20.63
N MET A 292 33.43 11.16 -20.61
CA MET A 292 32.42 12.21 -20.82
C MET A 292 32.27 13.04 -19.53
N PRO A 293 32.35 14.40 -19.60
CA PRO A 293 32.23 15.26 -18.42
C PRO A 293 30.87 15.05 -17.69
N GLY A 294 30.91 15.00 -16.36
CA GLY A 294 29.73 14.83 -15.50
C GLY A 294 29.06 13.45 -15.55
N ARG A 295 29.70 12.45 -16.19
CA ARG A 295 29.18 11.08 -16.30
C ARG A 295 29.92 10.05 -15.43
N PHE A 296 30.85 10.50 -14.63
CA PHE A 296 31.49 9.66 -13.63
C PHE A 296 30.70 9.63 -12.33
N LYS A 297 30.55 8.46 -11.74
CA LYS A 297 29.90 8.25 -10.43
C LYS A 297 30.65 7.20 -9.63
N ASP A 298 31.06 7.55 -8.44
CA ASP A 298 31.74 6.68 -7.50
C ASP A 298 30.75 6.19 -6.43
N TYR A 299 30.19 5.01 -6.68
CA TYR A 299 29.35 4.33 -5.70
C TYR A 299 30.13 3.37 -4.79
N ILE A 300 31.47 3.26 -4.93
CA ILE A 300 32.30 2.54 -3.98
C ILE A 300 32.52 3.44 -2.76
N ALA A 301 32.96 4.69 -3.00
CA ALA A 301 33.14 5.67 -1.94
C ALA A 301 31.80 6.11 -1.31
N MET A 302 30.71 6.17 -2.11
CA MET A 302 29.38 6.57 -1.67
C MET A 302 28.33 5.53 -2.11
N PRO A 303 28.18 4.42 -1.34
CA PRO A 303 27.23 3.37 -1.65
C PRO A 303 25.80 3.89 -1.71
N LYS A 304 24.97 3.32 -2.59
CA LYS A 304 23.54 3.61 -2.61
C LYS A 304 22.83 3.01 -1.39
N ALA A 305 21.63 3.48 -1.09
CA ALA A 305 20.78 2.99 0.00
C ALA A 305 20.55 1.47 -0.01
N ASN A 306 20.51 0.88 -1.20
CA ASN A 306 20.40 -0.56 -1.39
C ASN A 306 21.76 -1.29 -1.36
N LEU A 307 22.81 -0.64 -0.85
CA LEU A 307 24.21 -1.11 -0.76
C LEU A 307 24.88 -1.39 -2.11
N TYR A 308 24.30 -0.90 -3.19
CA TYR A 308 24.94 -1.02 -4.50
C TYR A 308 26.22 -0.21 -4.53
N GLN A 309 27.32 -0.89 -4.87
CA GLN A 309 28.66 -0.33 -5.02
C GLN A 309 29.21 -0.66 -6.41
N SER A 310 29.73 0.34 -7.09
CA SER A 310 30.39 0.21 -8.40
C SER A 310 30.98 1.56 -8.81
N LEU A 311 32.06 1.61 -9.55
CA LEU A 311 32.44 2.78 -10.31
C LEU A 311 31.67 2.79 -11.63
N HIS A 312 31.06 3.90 -11.99
CA HIS A 312 30.42 4.09 -13.28
C HIS A 312 31.11 5.20 -14.02
N THR A 313 31.56 4.92 -15.21
CA THR A 313 32.07 5.95 -16.12
C THR A 313 31.50 5.77 -17.51
N THR A 314 31.25 6.87 -18.19
CA THR A 314 30.88 6.84 -19.62
C THR A 314 32.05 7.43 -20.41
N VAL A 315 32.57 6.66 -21.35
CA VAL A 315 33.70 7.06 -22.22
C VAL A 315 33.24 7.09 -23.67
N ILE A 316 34.02 7.78 -24.52
CA ILE A 316 33.86 7.74 -25.97
C ILE A 316 34.67 6.57 -26.49
N GLY A 317 34.00 5.50 -26.89
CA GLY A 317 34.61 4.25 -27.32
C GLY A 317 35.25 4.31 -28.71
N PRO A 318 35.78 3.19 -29.24
CA PRO A 318 36.61 3.13 -30.47
C PRO A 318 35.93 3.72 -31.72
N LYS A 319 34.62 3.52 -31.87
CA LYS A 319 33.82 4.03 -33.03
C LYS A 319 33.20 5.42 -32.79
N GLY A 320 33.57 6.11 -31.68
CA GLY A 320 33.00 7.39 -31.30
C GLY A 320 31.65 7.31 -30.56
N ASP A 321 31.15 6.10 -30.28
CA ASP A 321 29.91 5.86 -29.55
C ASP A 321 30.14 5.93 -28.03
N PRO A 322 29.19 6.51 -27.27
CA PRO A 322 29.25 6.49 -25.82
C PRO A 322 29.13 5.06 -25.26
N LEU A 323 30.07 4.70 -24.41
CA LEU A 323 30.15 3.42 -23.73
C LEU A 323 30.10 3.61 -22.21
N GLU A 324 29.14 3.01 -21.53
CA GLU A 324 29.13 2.95 -20.06
C GLU A 324 30.00 1.79 -19.60
N VAL A 325 30.92 2.04 -18.70
CA VAL A 325 31.72 1.00 -18.03
C VAL A 325 31.41 0.99 -16.55
N GLN A 326 31.06 -0.19 -16.03
CA GLN A 326 30.78 -0.45 -14.62
C GLN A 326 31.86 -1.34 -14.05
N ILE A 327 32.56 -0.86 -13.02
CA ILE A 327 33.69 -1.56 -12.42
C ILE A 327 33.37 -1.83 -10.96
N ARG A 328 33.56 -3.08 -10.52
CA ARG A 328 33.26 -3.51 -9.16
C ARG A 328 34.01 -4.78 -8.78
N THR A 329 34.11 -5.09 -7.48
CA THR A 329 34.66 -6.36 -7.01
C THR A 329 33.66 -7.51 -7.18
N LYS A 330 34.14 -8.76 -7.01
CA LYS A 330 33.26 -9.95 -7.00
C LYS A 330 32.18 -9.84 -5.91
N GLU A 331 32.55 -9.47 -4.70
CA GLU A 331 31.63 -9.27 -3.58
C GLU A 331 30.59 -8.19 -3.89
N MET A 332 31.01 -7.04 -4.43
CA MET A 332 30.10 -5.99 -4.87
C MET A 332 29.18 -6.45 -6.01
N HIS A 333 29.65 -7.39 -6.82
CA HIS A 333 28.84 -7.97 -7.89
C HIS A 333 27.71 -8.83 -7.33
N GLU A 334 28.00 -9.71 -6.39
CA GLU A 334 27.01 -10.55 -5.71
C GLU A 334 25.96 -9.68 -5.00
N ILE A 335 26.41 -8.68 -4.22
CA ILE A 335 25.49 -7.73 -3.55
C ILE A 335 24.64 -6.97 -4.56
N ALA A 336 25.19 -6.60 -5.73
CA ALA A 336 24.44 -5.86 -6.75
C ALA A 336 23.40 -6.72 -7.50
N GLU A 337 23.58 -8.04 -7.60
CA GLU A 337 22.65 -8.97 -8.27
C GLU A 337 21.62 -9.53 -7.28
N PHE A 338 22.06 -10.00 -6.10
CA PHE A 338 21.23 -10.70 -5.12
C PHE A 338 20.81 -9.83 -3.93
N GLY A 339 21.39 -8.63 -3.77
CA GLY A 339 21.01 -7.69 -2.74
C GLY A 339 21.19 -8.24 -1.33
N ILE A 340 20.11 -8.16 -0.53
CA ILE A 340 20.12 -8.67 0.84
C ILE A 340 20.28 -10.19 0.92
N ALA A 341 19.85 -10.94 -0.10
CA ALA A 341 20.00 -12.40 -0.13
C ALA A 341 21.49 -12.83 -0.12
N ALA A 342 22.39 -12.08 -0.78
CA ALA A 342 23.82 -12.34 -0.74
C ALA A 342 24.41 -12.35 0.69
N HIS A 343 23.83 -11.57 1.61
CA HIS A 343 24.28 -11.53 3.01
C HIS A 343 23.81 -12.73 3.84
N TRP A 344 22.74 -13.41 3.45
CA TRP A 344 22.27 -14.62 4.13
C TRP A 344 23.17 -15.81 3.81
N ALA A 345 23.61 -15.96 2.57
CA ALA A 345 24.58 -17.00 2.16
C ALA A 345 25.93 -16.92 2.92
N TYR A 346 26.31 -15.72 3.38
CA TYR A 346 27.57 -15.49 4.10
C TYR A 346 27.51 -15.72 5.62
N LYS A 347 26.29 -15.82 6.23
CA LYS A 347 26.11 -15.87 7.68
C LYS A 347 26.58 -17.16 8.35
N GLU A 348 26.73 -18.25 7.59
CA GLU A 348 27.21 -19.52 8.14
C GLU A 348 28.72 -19.55 8.39
N GLY A 349 29.47 -18.49 8.10
CA GLY A 349 30.94 -18.67 8.12
C GLY A 349 31.83 -17.53 8.60
N LYS A 350 31.53 -16.23 8.75
CA LYS A 350 32.52 -15.21 9.23
C LYS A 350 31.97 -13.84 9.64
N THR A 351 32.46 -13.38 10.82
CA THR A 351 32.94 -12.06 11.31
C THR A 351 31.98 -10.85 11.43
N ALA A 352 32.15 -10.20 12.59
CA ALA A 352 31.42 -9.06 13.17
C ALA A 352 31.31 -7.75 12.35
N GLU A 353 32.07 -7.57 11.27
CA GLU A 353 32.04 -6.33 10.46
C GLU A 353 30.85 -6.23 9.53
N THR A 354 30.23 -7.37 9.15
CA THR A 354 29.02 -7.42 8.32
C THR A 354 27.73 -7.07 9.08
N THR A 355 27.76 -7.15 10.41
CA THR A 355 26.59 -6.89 11.28
C THR A 355 26.12 -5.43 11.21
N GLY A 356 27.04 -4.47 11.12
CA GLY A 356 26.68 -3.04 11.09
C GLY A 356 25.94 -2.60 9.82
N THR A 357 26.14 -3.30 8.72
CA THR A 357 25.50 -2.98 7.42
C THR A 357 24.09 -3.56 7.35
N LEU A 358 23.89 -4.74 7.92
CA LEU A 358 22.57 -5.37 8.06
C LEU A 358 21.69 -4.58 9.04
N GLU A 359 22.26 -4.10 10.16
CA GLU A 359 21.55 -3.26 11.13
C GLU A 359 21.03 -1.95 10.53
N LYS A 360 21.77 -1.31 9.63
CA LYS A 360 21.31 -0.11 8.92
C LYS A 360 20.10 -0.40 8.02
N LYS A 361 20.05 -1.55 7.35
CA LYS A 361 18.88 -1.98 6.58
C LYS A 361 17.69 -2.30 7.47
N LEU A 362 17.92 -2.97 8.60
CA LEU A 362 16.89 -3.28 9.59
C LEU A 362 16.28 -2.02 10.23
N THR A 363 17.00 -0.89 10.22
CA THR A 363 16.46 0.40 10.69
C THR A 363 15.23 0.84 9.90
N TRP A 364 15.21 0.66 8.57
CA TRP A 364 14.03 0.97 7.76
C TRP A 364 12.83 0.07 8.10
N PHE A 365 13.06 -1.22 8.35
CA PHE A 365 12.00 -2.14 8.78
C PHE A 365 11.44 -1.77 10.15
N ARG A 366 12.29 -1.31 11.09
CA ARG A 366 11.82 -0.76 12.38
C ARG A 366 10.94 0.47 12.19
N GLN A 367 11.25 1.33 11.24
CA GLN A 367 10.40 2.48 10.88
C GLN A 367 9.03 2.05 10.37
N ILE A 368 8.92 0.95 9.63
CA ILE A 368 7.62 0.39 9.22
C ILE A 368 6.77 0.01 10.43
N LEU A 369 7.37 -0.62 11.45
CA LEU A 369 6.66 -0.96 12.69
C LEU A 369 6.24 0.29 13.48
N GLU A 370 7.06 1.36 13.48
CA GLU A 370 6.68 2.64 14.07
C GLU A 370 5.49 3.25 13.32
N TRP A 371 5.50 3.25 11.99
CA TRP A 371 4.38 3.76 11.17
C TRP A 371 3.08 2.97 11.37
N GLN A 372 3.18 1.66 11.62
CA GLN A 372 2.02 0.85 11.97
C GLN A 372 1.33 1.35 13.23
N ASN A 373 2.11 1.72 14.26
CA ASN A 373 1.58 2.21 15.53
C ASN A 373 1.03 3.64 15.42
N GLU A 374 1.46 4.40 14.41
CA GLU A 374 1.09 5.80 14.19
C GLU A 374 -0.08 5.96 13.21
N ALA A 375 -0.25 5.04 12.26
CA ALA A 375 -1.30 5.12 11.25
C ALA A 375 -2.67 4.75 11.82
N SER A 376 -3.68 5.56 11.52
CA SER A 376 -5.06 5.35 11.98
C SER A 376 -5.78 4.21 11.22
N ASN A 377 -5.38 3.94 9.98
CA ASN A 377 -5.94 2.90 9.13
C ASN A 377 -4.90 2.36 8.12
N ALA A 378 -5.25 1.27 7.43
CA ALA A 378 -4.35 0.63 6.47
C ALA A 378 -4.06 1.50 5.23
N GLU A 379 -4.98 2.37 4.83
CA GLU A 379 -4.81 3.26 3.67
C GLU A 379 -3.75 4.34 3.96
N GLU A 380 -3.81 4.98 5.13
CA GLU A 380 -2.81 5.97 5.57
C GLU A 380 -1.43 5.34 5.72
N PHE A 381 -1.36 4.11 6.27
CA PHE A 381 -0.12 3.34 6.35
C PHE A 381 0.47 3.10 4.96
N MET A 382 -0.36 2.64 4.00
CA MET A 382 0.08 2.37 2.63
C MET A 382 0.50 3.63 1.89
N GLU A 383 -0.16 4.77 2.10
CA GLU A 383 0.22 6.04 1.51
C GLU A 383 1.59 6.51 2.02
N SER A 384 1.80 6.45 3.34
CA SER A 384 3.08 6.78 3.96
C SER A 384 4.22 5.90 3.44
N LEU A 385 3.96 4.61 3.30
CA LEU A 385 4.92 3.63 2.79
C LEU A 385 5.24 3.88 1.30
N LYS A 386 4.24 4.19 0.47
CA LYS A 386 4.43 4.52 -0.94
C LYS A 386 5.35 5.73 -1.11
N ILE A 387 5.15 6.79 -0.34
CA ILE A 387 5.99 7.99 -0.40
C ILE A 387 7.46 7.63 -0.16
N ASP A 388 7.75 6.77 0.81
CA ASP A 388 9.11 6.38 1.17
C ASP A 388 9.74 5.39 0.19
N LEU A 389 8.95 4.48 -0.40
CA LEU A 389 9.40 3.48 -1.36
C LEU A 389 9.73 4.07 -2.75
N PHE A 390 9.00 5.10 -3.20
CA PHE A 390 9.02 5.57 -4.59
C PHE A 390 9.83 6.84 -4.82
N SER A 391 10.22 7.55 -3.74
CA SER A 391 10.99 8.77 -3.88
C SER A 391 12.41 8.48 -4.35
N ASP A 392 12.85 9.11 -5.43
CA ASP A 392 14.28 9.23 -5.72
C ASP A 392 14.95 9.89 -4.51
N MET A 393 16.18 9.49 -4.17
CA MET A 393 16.86 9.96 -2.97
C MET A 393 17.87 11.06 -3.30
N VAL A 394 17.99 12.04 -2.41
CA VAL A 394 19.06 13.03 -2.40
C VAL A 394 20.01 12.76 -1.24
N PHE A 395 21.29 12.90 -1.50
CA PHE A 395 22.37 12.70 -0.52
C PHE A 395 22.88 14.07 -0.09
N VAL A 396 22.68 14.40 1.17
CA VAL A 396 23.08 15.69 1.75
C VAL A 396 24.06 15.46 2.89
N PHE A 397 24.83 16.47 3.24
CA PHE A 397 25.90 16.36 4.23
C PHE A 397 25.62 17.18 5.48
N THR A 398 25.99 16.62 6.62
CA THR A 398 26.12 17.43 7.84
C THR A 398 27.39 18.30 7.74
N PRO A 399 27.55 19.37 8.53
CA PRO A 399 28.80 20.13 8.58
C PRO A 399 30.03 19.31 9.02
N LYS A 400 29.80 18.14 9.64
CA LYS A 400 30.86 17.19 10.03
C LYS A 400 31.26 16.24 8.89
N GLY A 401 30.54 16.28 7.77
CA GLY A 401 30.79 15.41 6.62
C GLY A 401 29.99 14.10 6.62
N ASP A 402 29.08 13.89 7.61
CA ASP A 402 28.23 12.70 7.60
C ASP A 402 27.20 12.80 6.48
N VAL A 403 27.00 11.70 5.73
CA VAL A 403 26.04 11.62 4.65
C VAL A 403 24.67 11.27 5.18
N MET A 404 23.66 12.07 4.80
CA MET A 404 22.26 11.83 5.12
C MET A 404 21.43 11.64 3.85
N GLU A 405 20.64 10.58 3.85
CA GLU A 405 19.78 10.21 2.72
C GLU A 405 18.34 10.67 3.00
N LEU A 406 17.76 11.40 2.04
CA LEU A 406 16.41 11.94 2.11
C LEU A 406 15.68 11.76 0.77
N PRO A 407 14.33 11.64 0.76
CA PRO A 407 13.55 11.63 -0.46
C PRO A 407 13.77 12.90 -1.30
N LEU A 408 13.72 12.77 -2.63
CA LEU A 408 13.80 13.91 -3.54
C LEU A 408 12.66 14.89 -3.26
N GLY A 409 13.00 16.17 -3.16
CA GLY A 409 12.06 17.24 -2.81
C GLY A 409 11.99 17.52 -1.31
N SER A 410 12.72 16.77 -0.48
CA SER A 410 12.87 17.05 0.96
C SER A 410 13.40 18.46 1.20
N VAL A 411 13.02 19.01 2.33
CA VAL A 411 13.33 20.36 2.78
C VAL A 411 14.17 20.35 4.06
N PRO A 412 14.77 21.47 4.51
CA PRO A 412 15.57 21.53 5.74
C PRO A 412 14.85 20.99 6.97
N ILE A 413 13.53 21.09 7.04
CA ILE A 413 12.72 20.52 8.14
C ILE A 413 12.87 18.99 8.16
N ASP A 414 12.77 18.32 7.01
CA ASP A 414 12.93 16.87 6.90
C ASP A 414 14.32 16.42 7.38
N PHE A 415 15.35 17.17 7.00
CA PHE A 415 16.72 16.93 7.45
C PHE A 415 16.85 17.10 8.98
N ALA A 416 16.28 18.18 9.55
CA ALA A 416 16.33 18.43 10.99
C ALA A 416 15.72 17.29 11.81
N TYR A 417 14.54 16.80 11.42
CA TYR A 417 13.88 15.67 12.08
C TYR A 417 14.61 14.35 11.83
N ARG A 418 15.27 14.19 10.68
CA ARG A 418 16.07 13.01 10.38
C ARG A 418 17.32 12.91 11.26
N VAL A 419 17.94 14.05 11.60
CA VAL A 419 19.07 14.10 12.54
C VAL A 419 18.60 13.73 13.95
N HIS A 420 17.62 14.46 14.47
CA HIS A 420 17.02 14.19 15.78
C HIS A 420 15.72 14.97 15.97
N SER A 421 14.71 14.36 16.59
CA SER A 421 13.41 15.00 16.81
C SER A 421 13.53 16.30 17.62
N GLU A 422 14.45 16.39 18.59
CA GLU A 422 14.67 17.58 19.39
C GLU A 422 15.27 18.73 18.57
N ILE A 423 16.16 18.42 17.62
CA ILE A 423 16.70 19.41 16.66
C ILE A 423 15.57 19.91 15.78
N GLY A 424 14.73 19.00 15.25
CA GLY A 424 13.55 19.35 14.47
C GLY A 424 12.61 20.29 15.22
N ASN A 425 12.29 19.98 16.47
CA ASN A 425 11.40 20.79 17.30
C ASN A 425 11.98 22.19 17.66
N LYS A 426 13.31 22.31 17.75
CA LYS A 426 14.00 23.55 18.11
C LYS A 426 14.50 24.35 16.90
N THR A 427 14.21 23.90 15.68
CA THR A 427 14.64 24.55 14.44
C THR A 427 14.03 25.95 14.32
N ILE A 428 14.88 26.93 14.00
CA ILE A 428 14.47 28.31 13.70
C ILE A 428 14.86 28.74 12.29
N GLY A 429 15.77 28.00 11.62
CA GLY A 429 16.26 28.30 10.29
C GLY A 429 17.27 27.26 9.82
N ALA A 430 17.74 27.43 8.59
CA ALA A 430 18.76 26.54 8.02
C ALA A 430 19.73 27.32 7.12
N LYS A 431 20.98 26.83 7.05
CA LYS A 431 21.94 27.22 6.05
C LYS A 431 22.24 26.05 5.13
N VAL A 432 22.33 26.32 3.85
CA VAL A 432 22.77 25.36 2.84
C VAL A 432 24.00 25.92 2.15
N ASN A 433 25.08 25.14 2.12
CA ASN A 433 26.39 25.56 1.59
C ASN A 433 26.86 26.91 2.14
N GLY A 434 26.64 27.12 3.45
CA GLY A 434 27.00 28.34 4.17
C GLY A 434 26.06 29.53 4.00
N LYS A 435 25.02 29.45 3.14
CA LYS A 435 24.03 30.52 2.91
C LYS A 435 22.71 30.22 3.60
N MET A 436 22.11 31.26 4.19
CA MET A 436 20.76 31.16 4.76
C MET A 436 19.75 30.83 3.66
N VAL A 437 18.88 29.85 3.93
CA VAL A 437 17.78 29.45 3.05
C VAL A 437 16.46 29.43 3.80
N THR A 438 15.37 29.50 3.07
CA THR A 438 14.02 29.31 3.60
C THR A 438 13.78 27.83 3.96
N LEU A 439 12.87 27.56 4.89
CA LEU A 439 12.59 26.18 5.35
C LEU A 439 11.87 25.32 4.29
N ASP A 440 11.42 25.91 3.19
CA ASP A 440 10.82 25.26 2.03
C ASP A 440 11.82 25.02 0.87
N TYR A 441 13.10 25.35 1.08
CA TYR A 441 14.16 25.09 0.09
C TYR A 441 14.25 23.59 -0.23
N LYS A 442 14.22 23.23 -1.50
CA LYS A 442 14.35 21.83 -1.94
C LYS A 442 15.81 21.43 -1.99
N LEU A 443 16.15 20.46 -1.15
CA LEU A 443 17.50 19.94 -1.00
C LEU A 443 17.97 19.21 -2.25
N LYS A 444 19.27 19.35 -2.56
CA LYS A 444 19.92 18.74 -3.73
C LYS A 444 21.08 17.84 -3.25
N THR A 445 21.38 16.81 -4.02
CA THR A 445 22.55 15.98 -3.75
C THR A 445 23.83 16.83 -3.76
N GLY A 446 24.64 16.70 -2.70
CA GLY A 446 25.83 17.48 -2.49
C GLY A 446 25.69 18.69 -1.58
N ASP A 447 24.45 19.04 -1.18
CA ASP A 447 24.24 20.18 -0.25
C ASP A 447 24.77 19.85 1.14
N ILE A 448 25.50 20.81 1.74
CA ILE A 448 25.94 20.76 3.14
C ILE A 448 24.93 21.58 3.95
N ILE A 449 24.25 20.94 4.93
CA ILE A 449 23.13 21.52 5.65
C ILE A 449 23.51 21.75 7.11
N GLU A 450 23.35 22.99 7.58
CA GLU A 450 23.47 23.40 8.98
C GLU A 450 22.09 23.85 9.48
N ILE A 451 21.55 23.18 10.50
CA ILE A 451 20.29 23.56 11.13
C ILE A 451 20.55 24.53 12.27
N LEU A 452 19.87 25.66 12.23
CA LEU A 452 19.91 26.64 13.30
C LEU A 452 18.80 26.34 14.30
N THR A 453 19.19 26.18 15.57
CA THR A 453 18.28 25.87 16.68
C THR A 453 18.30 26.95 17.75
N SER A 454 17.18 27.14 18.45
CA SER A 454 17.10 28.02 19.60
C SER A 454 16.59 27.27 20.83
N LYS A 455 17.20 27.57 22.00
CA LYS A 455 16.69 27.05 23.28
C LYS A 455 15.32 27.64 23.67
N HIS A 456 14.98 28.79 23.10
CA HIS A 456 13.73 29.51 23.34
C HIS A 456 12.68 29.27 22.25
N SER A 457 12.89 28.27 21.39
CA SER A 457 11.89 27.91 20.40
C SER A 457 10.65 27.31 21.07
N TYR A 458 9.47 27.82 20.71
CA TYR A 458 8.18 27.30 21.18
C TYR A 458 7.78 25.97 20.54
N GLY A 459 8.61 25.40 19.67
CA GLY A 459 8.35 24.17 18.93
C GLY A 459 8.10 24.41 17.43
N PRO A 460 7.71 23.35 16.68
CA PRO A 460 7.43 23.46 15.26
C PRO A 460 6.17 24.28 14.98
N SER A 461 6.09 24.92 13.79
CA SER A 461 4.84 25.49 13.29
C SER A 461 3.90 24.42 12.75
N GLN A 462 2.58 24.61 12.86
CA GLN A 462 1.59 23.71 12.23
C GLN A 462 1.72 23.65 10.71
N ASP A 463 2.13 24.75 10.07
CA ASP A 463 2.33 24.80 8.63
C ASP A 463 3.49 23.90 8.15
N TRP A 464 4.41 23.54 9.06
CA TRP A 464 5.50 22.63 8.70
C TRP A 464 5.03 21.23 8.29
N VAL A 465 3.86 20.80 8.74
CA VAL A 465 3.24 19.54 8.28
C VAL A 465 2.98 19.57 6.77
N LYS A 466 2.69 20.75 6.21
CA LYS A 466 2.48 20.94 4.76
C LYS A 466 3.81 21.07 4.00
N LEU A 467 4.82 21.65 4.61
CA LEU A 467 6.14 21.86 4.01
C LEU A 467 6.98 20.58 4.00
N ALA A 468 6.98 19.82 5.09
CA ALA A 468 7.72 18.57 5.18
C ALA A 468 7.26 17.57 4.12
N GLN A 469 8.20 16.84 3.55
CA GLN A 469 7.93 15.79 2.54
C GLN A 469 7.90 14.41 3.18
N THR A 470 8.80 14.17 4.17
CA THR A 470 8.91 12.86 4.79
C THR A 470 7.76 12.59 5.77
N SER A 471 7.23 11.36 5.75
CA SER A 471 6.23 10.91 6.72
C SER A 471 6.76 10.99 8.15
N HIS A 472 8.06 10.71 8.35
CA HIS A 472 8.72 10.82 9.65
C HIS A 472 8.62 12.23 10.25
N ALA A 473 9.02 13.27 9.49
CA ALA A 473 8.93 14.66 9.95
C ALA A 473 7.47 15.07 10.23
N LYS A 474 6.55 14.76 9.33
CA LYS A 474 5.12 15.04 9.49
C LYS A 474 4.56 14.43 10.79
N ASN A 475 4.88 13.17 11.05
CA ASN A 475 4.39 12.47 12.23
C ASN A 475 5.00 13.01 13.50
N LYS A 476 6.31 13.30 13.53
CA LYS A 476 6.95 13.92 14.72
C LYS A 476 6.38 15.30 15.02
N ILE A 477 6.07 16.12 14.01
CA ILE A 477 5.39 17.40 14.17
C ILE A 477 3.98 17.21 14.76
N ARG A 478 3.20 16.27 14.21
CA ARG A 478 1.85 15.94 14.73
C ARG A 478 1.91 15.45 16.18
N GLN A 479 2.86 14.56 16.51
CA GLN A 479 3.08 14.07 17.89
C GLN A 479 3.44 15.20 18.85
N PHE A 480 4.28 16.16 18.42
CA PHE A 480 4.61 17.32 19.22
C PHE A 480 3.35 18.12 19.59
N PHE A 481 2.50 18.46 18.62
CA PHE A 481 1.26 19.17 18.87
C PHE A 481 0.26 18.34 19.68
N LYS A 482 0.19 17.03 19.45
CA LYS A 482 -0.62 16.12 20.26
C LYS A 482 -0.21 16.16 21.74
N LYS A 483 1.10 16.13 22.00
CA LYS A 483 1.64 16.21 23.36
C LYS A 483 1.46 17.58 24.00
N GLN A 484 1.72 18.66 23.27
CA GLN A 484 1.61 20.04 23.77
C GLN A 484 0.16 20.44 24.11
N ARG A 485 -0.81 19.95 23.33
CA ARG A 485 -2.24 20.19 23.54
C ARG A 485 -2.92 19.07 24.31
N ARG A 486 -2.15 18.22 24.99
CA ARG A 486 -2.72 17.06 25.69
C ARG A 486 -3.77 17.50 26.70
N ASP A 487 -3.47 18.50 27.53
CA ASP A 487 -4.35 18.97 28.57
C ASP A 487 -5.61 19.62 27.98
N GLU A 488 -5.46 20.48 26.96
CA GLU A 488 -6.58 21.06 26.21
C GLU A 488 -7.44 19.98 25.54
N ASN A 489 -6.80 18.96 24.98
CA ASN A 489 -7.51 17.85 24.35
C ASN A 489 -8.21 16.94 25.36
N ILE A 490 -7.63 16.74 26.56
CA ILE A 490 -8.28 16.02 27.66
C ILE A 490 -9.57 16.72 28.05
N GLU A 491 -9.51 18.04 28.28
CA GLU A 491 -10.66 18.83 28.70
C GLU A 491 -11.76 18.85 27.62
N LYS A 492 -11.38 19.13 26.38
CA LYS A 492 -12.29 19.08 25.22
C LYS A 492 -12.89 17.69 25.02
N GLY A 493 -12.08 16.63 25.15
CA GLY A 493 -12.55 15.26 25.01
C GLY A 493 -13.52 14.88 26.11
N ARG A 494 -13.25 15.31 27.35
CA ARG A 494 -14.16 15.14 28.50
C ARG A 494 -15.49 15.83 28.24
N GLU A 495 -15.48 17.11 27.81
CA GLU A 495 -16.69 17.84 27.44
C GLU A 495 -17.51 17.13 26.35
N LEU A 496 -16.85 16.63 25.31
CA LEU A 496 -17.53 15.90 24.22
C LEU A 496 -18.17 14.60 24.71
N VAL A 497 -17.47 13.84 25.56
CA VAL A 497 -18.03 12.59 26.15
C VAL A 497 -19.20 12.92 27.09
N GLU A 498 -19.04 13.94 27.97
CA GLU A 498 -20.10 14.39 28.86
C GLU A 498 -21.36 14.86 28.12
N LYS A 499 -21.15 15.62 27.03
CA LYS A 499 -22.25 16.07 26.17
C LYS A 499 -23.00 14.90 25.54
N GLU A 500 -22.26 13.89 25.07
CA GLU A 500 -22.86 12.68 24.46
C GLU A 500 -23.58 11.83 25.51
N VAL A 501 -23.03 11.67 26.74
CA VAL A 501 -23.72 10.98 27.86
C VAL A 501 -25.01 11.68 28.23
N ARG A 502 -25.02 13.02 28.31
CA ARG A 502 -26.24 13.80 28.57
C ARG A 502 -27.29 13.62 27.46
N SER A 503 -26.86 13.53 26.21
CA SER A 503 -27.80 13.35 25.09
C SER A 503 -28.53 12.01 25.13
N LEU A 504 -27.99 11.04 25.84
CA LEU A 504 -28.56 9.68 26.00
C LEU A 504 -29.34 9.50 27.31
N GLU A 505 -29.53 10.59 28.10
CA GLU A 505 -30.31 10.61 29.35
C GLU A 505 -29.80 9.62 30.43
N TYR A 506 -28.48 9.36 30.48
CA TYR A 506 -27.86 8.58 31.56
C TYR A 506 -27.37 9.49 32.70
N GLU A 507 -27.35 8.95 33.92
CA GLU A 507 -26.75 9.64 35.07
C GLU A 507 -25.22 9.72 34.93
N MET A 508 -24.70 10.96 34.83
CA MET A 508 -23.30 11.25 34.62
C MET A 508 -22.38 10.59 35.66
N LYS A 509 -22.79 10.60 36.93
CA LYS A 509 -21.99 10.05 38.06
C LYS A 509 -21.76 8.55 37.94
N GLU A 510 -22.70 7.83 37.40
CA GLU A 510 -22.62 6.37 37.26
C GLU A 510 -21.84 5.98 36.02
N VAL A 511 -22.13 6.61 34.87
CA VAL A 511 -21.49 6.30 33.60
C VAL A 511 -20.00 6.69 33.58
N LEU A 512 -19.66 7.86 34.17
CA LEU A 512 -18.30 8.36 34.26
C LEU A 512 -17.58 7.97 35.56
N ALA A 513 -18.05 6.92 36.26
CA ALA A 513 -17.36 6.39 37.43
C ALA A 513 -15.93 5.92 37.05
N PRO A 514 -14.90 6.16 37.91
CA PRO A 514 -13.51 5.85 37.62
C PRO A 514 -13.27 4.42 37.15
N ASP A 515 -13.94 3.43 37.78
CA ASP A 515 -13.82 2.02 37.40
C ASP A 515 -14.37 1.72 36.00
N ASN A 516 -15.43 2.41 35.60
CA ASN A 516 -16.03 2.24 34.28
C ASN A 516 -15.15 2.89 33.18
N LEU A 517 -14.60 4.09 33.47
CA LEU A 517 -13.66 4.78 32.58
C LEU A 517 -12.40 3.97 32.36
N LYS A 518 -11.80 3.43 33.45
CA LYS A 518 -10.61 2.60 33.38
C LYS A 518 -10.85 1.34 32.55
N ARG A 519 -11.97 0.65 32.77
CA ARG A 519 -12.36 -0.55 32.00
C ARG A 519 -12.53 -0.26 30.51
N VAL A 520 -13.07 0.89 30.15
CA VAL A 520 -13.27 1.28 28.74
C VAL A 520 -11.95 1.72 28.11
N ALA A 521 -11.11 2.46 28.84
CA ALA A 521 -9.78 2.83 28.41
C ALA A 521 -8.93 1.59 28.05
N GLU A 522 -8.92 0.56 28.92
CA GLU A 522 -8.24 -0.71 28.68
C GLU A 522 -8.77 -1.44 27.42
N LYS A 523 -10.09 -1.43 27.19
CA LYS A 523 -10.70 -2.03 25.98
C LYS A 523 -10.28 -1.35 24.66
N PHE A 524 -9.92 -0.09 24.71
CA PHE A 524 -9.41 0.67 23.57
C PHE A 524 -7.88 0.76 23.55
N ASN A 525 -7.19 -0.05 24.39
CA ASN A 525 -5.72 -0.09 24.52
C ASN A 525 -5.08 1.26 24.92
N PHE A 526 -5.79 2.06 25.74
CA PHE A 526 -5.22 3.26 26.34
C PHE A 526 -4.61 2.92 27.70
N ALA A 527 -3.48 3.57 28.02
CA ALA A 527 -2.79 3.38 29.28
C ALA A 527 -3.59 3.92 30.48
N ASN A 528 -4.40 4.95 30.26
CA ASN A 528 -5.22 5.61 31.29
C ASN A 528 -6.42 6.34 30.66
N GLU A 529 -7.34 6.79 31.49
CA GLU A 529 -8.54 7.56 31.10
C GLU A 529 -8.23 8.91 30.45
N GLU A 530 -7.13 9.57 30.87
CA GLU A 530 -6.71 10.84 30.28
C GLU A 530 -6.30 10.69 28.83
N ASP A 531 -5.56 9.62 28.49
CA ASP A 531 -5.17 9.33 27.10
C ASP A 531 -6.39 9.03 26.23
N MET A 532 -7.41 8.38 26.79
CA MET A 532 -8.69 8.15 26.11
C MET A 532 -9.41 9.48 25.83
N PHE A 533 -9.51 10.38 26.82
CA PHE A 533 -10.13 11.69 26.63
C PHE A 533 -9.32 12.56 25.64
N ALA A 534 -7.98 12.54 25.75
CA ALA A 534 -7.13 13.22 24.79
C ALA A 534 -7.37 12.73 23.37
N ALA A 535 -7.54 11.39 23.17
CA ALA A 535 -7.84 10.79 21.88
C ALA A 535 -9.18 11.28 21.31
N VAL A 536 -10.20 11.46 22.14
CA VAL A 536 -11.48 12.05 21.73
C VAL A 536 -11.29 13.54 21.37
N GLY A 537 -10.53 14.30 22.16
CA GLY A 537 -10.32 15.73 21.95
C GLY A 537 -9.65 16.10 20.64
N TYR A 538 -8.71 15.29 20.15
CA TYR A 538 -8.08 15.49 18.83
C TYR A 538 -8.75 14.70 17.68
N ASN A 539 -9.95 14.12 17.92
CA ASN A 539 -10.74 13.32 16.97
C ASN A 539 -10.06 12.01 16.52
N GLY A 540 -9.22 11.42 17.34
CA GLY A 540 -8.66 10.07 17.07
C GLY A 540 -9.69 8.96 17.27
N ILE A 541 -10.65 9.18 18.19
CA ILE A 541 -11.82 8.32 18.44
C ILE A 541 -13.02 9.24 18.66
N THR A 542 -14.23 8.80 18.23
CA THR A 542 -15.44 9.60 18.43
C THR A 542 -16.00 9.43 19.86
N ALA A 543 -16.55 10.51 20.43
CA ALA A 543 -17.22 10.47 21.74
C ALA A 543 -18.32 9.38 21.78
N SER A 544 -19.08 9.22 20.69
CA SER A 544 -20.12 8.20 20.57
C SER A 544 -19.60 6.77 20.70
N GLN A 545 -18.41 6.45 20.18
CA GLN A 545 -17.78 5.13 20.33
C GLN A 545 -17.45 4.83 21.80
N ILE A 546 -16.91 5.82 22.52
CA ILE A 546 -16.58 5.69 23.94
C ILE A 546 -17.85 5.57 24.77
N VAL A 547 -18.83 6.44 24.56
CA VAL A 547 -20.09 6.46 25.32
C VAL A 547 -20.88 5.19 25.10
N THR A 548 -20.93 4.64 23.89
CA THR A 548 -21.56 3.34 23.62
C THR A 548 -20.98 2.24 24.51
N ARG A 549 -19.67 2.24 24.73
CA ARG A 549 -19.01 1.25 25.60
C ARG A 549 -19.14 1.55 27.09
N LEU A 550 -19.17 2.82 27.46
CA LEU A 550 -19.46 3.22 28.84
C LEU A 550 -20.87 2.82 29.28
N THR A 551 -21.82 2.90 28.35
CA THR A 551 -23.25 2.62 28.63
C THR A 551 -23.66 1.15 28.41
N ASP A 552 -22.79 0.30 27.85
CA ASP A 552 -23.09 -1.13 27.59
C ASP A 552 -23.62 -1.88 28.82
N LYS A 553 -23.07 -1.60 30.01
CA LYS A 553 -23.48 -2.24 31.26
C LYS A 553 -24.86 -1.76 31.74
N PHE A 554 -25.08 -0.45 31.64
CA PHE A 554 -26.35 0.20 32.07
C PHE A 554 -27.48 -0.16 31.11
N ARG A 555 -27.17 -0.32 29.80
CA ARG A 555 -28.16 -0.77 28.83
C ARG A 555 -28.63 -2.18 29.11
N LYS A 556 -27.71 -3.09 29.45
CA LYS A 556 -28.05 -4.46 29.84
C LYS A 556 -28.88 -4.51 31.13
N GLN A 557 -28.52 -3.69 32.13
CA GLN A 557 -29.30 -3.59 33.36
C GLN A 557 -30.71 -3.04 33.11
N ARG A 558 -30.88 -2.00 32.29
CA ARG A 558 -32.20 -1.54 31.89
C ARG A 558 -33.02 -2.60 31.14
N GLU A 559 -32.38 -3.34 30.24
CA GLU A 559 -33.00 -4.48 29.54
C GLU A 559 -33.39 -5.61 30.52
N GLU A 560 -32.58 -5.85 31.56
CA GLU A 560 -32.88 -6.84 32.61
C GLU A 560 -33.98 -6.35 33.59
N GLU A 561 -33.98 -5.08 33.96
CA GLU A 561 -35.01 -4.47 34.81
C GLU A 561 -36.36 -4.37 34.05
N GLU A 562 -36.38 -4.07 32.76
CA GLU A 562 -37.60 -4.17 31.94
C GLU A 562 -38.13 -5.62 31.84
N ILE A 563 -37.28 -6.63 31.93
CA ILE A 563 -37.69 -8.04 31.92
C ILE A 563 -38.25 -8.47 33.28
N VAL A 564 -37.84 -7.87 34.37
CA VAL A 564 -38.33 -8.19 35.75
C VAL A 564 -39.66 -7.50 36.03
N GLU A 565 -39.92 -6.29 35.51
CA GLU A 565 -41.21 -5.59 35.68
C GLU A 565 -42.39 -6.22 34.89
N VAL A 566 -42.11 -7.08 33.90
CA VAL A 566 -43.17 -7.77 33.11
C VAL A 566 -43.86 -8.92 33.84
N LYS A 567 -43.53 -9.21 35.11
CA LYS A 567 -44.19 -10.26 35.92
C LYS A 567 -45.39 -9.78 36.73
N GLU A 568 -45.77 -8.50 36.70
CA GLU A 568 -47.07 -8.04 37.25
C GLU A 568 -48.04 -7.66 36.14
N VAL A 569 -49.14 -8.40 36.12
CA VAL A 569 -50.27 -8.26 35.19
C VAL A 569 -50.77 -6.81 35.17
N ARG A 570 -50.42 -6.03 34.21
CA ARG A 570 -51.09 -4.76 33.87
C ARG A 570 -51.74 -4.86 32.50
N LYS A 571 -53.01 -4.42 32.44
CA LYS A 571 -53.85 -4.32 31.26
C LYS A 571 -53.10 -3.72 30.05
N PRO A 572 -53.40 -4.13 28.83
CA PRO A 572 -52.68 -3.72 27.65
C PRO A 572 -52.73 -2.18 27.47
N MET A 573 -51.62 -1.52 27.74
CA MET A 573 -51.37 -0.15 27.32
C MET A 573 -51.19 -0.13 25.81
N LYS A 574 -51.98 0.70 25.12
CA LYS A 574 -51.95 0.90 23.67
C LYS A 574 -50.50 1.17 23.24
N ILE A 575 -49.93 0.21 22.55
CA ILE A 575 -48.67 0.37 21.82
C ILE A 575 -48.87 1.52 20.84
N ARG A 576 -48.11 2.60 20.97
CA ARG A 576 -48.04 3.65 19.95
C ARG A 576 -47.58 3.00 18.65
N LYS A 577 -48.51 2.84 17.71
CA LYS A 577 -48.21 2.47 16.33
C LYS A 577 -47.20 3.49 15.81
N TRP A 578 -46.00 3.02 15.44
CA TRP A 578 -45.15 3.75 14.53
C TRP A 578 -45.82 3.67 13.17
N ASP A 579 -46.46 4.78 12.80
CA ASP A 579 -47.19 4.92 11.56
C ASP A 579 -46.17 5.06 10.43
N SER A 580 -45.66 3.93 9.94
CA SER A 580 -44.70 3.88 8.83
C SER A 580 -45.39 4.16 7.48
N GLY A 581 -46.70 4.30 7.47
CA GLY A 581 -47.47 4.51 6.24
C GLY A 581 -47.46 3.34 5.25
N VAL A 582 -47.09 2.14 5.71
CA VAL A 582 -47.02 0.92 4.88
C VAL A 582 -47.85 -0.18 5.53
N LYS A 583 -48.70 -0.84 4.73
CA LYS A 583 -49.49 -1.99 5.12
C LYS A 583 -48.92 -3.25 4.54
N VAL A 584 -48.78 -4.29 5.38
CA VAL A 584 -48.32 -5.62 4.97
C VAL A 584 -49.55 -6.53 4.77
N SER A 585 -49.66 -7.15 3.60
CA SER A 585 -50.80 -8.04 3.29
C SER A 585 -50.71 -9.32 4.15
N GLY A 586 -51.71 -9.51 5.02
CA GLY A 586 -51.91 -10.75 5.78
C GLY A 586 -51.22 -10.82 7.16
N ALA A 587 -50.66 -9.76 7.71
CA ALA A 587 -50.08 -9.76 9.05
C ALA A 587 -50.18 -8.38 9.75
N ASP A 588 -50.87 -8.34 10.88
CA ASP A 588 -50.96 -7.16 11.75
C ASP A 588 -49.86 -7.22 12.83
N ASN A 589 -49.20 -6.08 13.12
CA ASN A 589 -48.18 -5.90 14.15
C ASN A 589 -46.75 -6.36 13.81
N LEU A 590 -46.32 -6.28 12.57
CA LEU A 590 -44.90 -6.47 12.22
C LEU A 590 -44.10 -5.15 12.39
N LEU A 591 -42.89 -5.27 12.88
CA LEU A 591 -41.93 -4.16 12.87
C LEU A 591 -41.53 -3.85 11.42
N ILE A 592 -41.94 -2.69 10.91
CA ILE A 592 -41.68 -2.24 9.53
C ILE A 592 -40.55 -1.22 9.56
N ARG A 593 -39.58 -1.36 8.64
CA ARG A 593 -38.46 -0.44 8.48
C ARG A 593 -38.20 -0.14 7.01
N LEU A 594 -38.07 1.13 6.66
CA LEU A 594 -37.68 1.55 5.31
C LEU A 594 -36.18 1.27 5.10
N SER A 595 -35.80 0.65 3.98
CA SER A 595 -34.44 0.26 3.65
C SER A 595 -33.62 1.45 3.19
N LYS A 596 -32.39 1.56 3.72
CA LYS A 596 -31.45 2.63 3.37
C LYS A 596 -30.79 2.46 2.00
N CYS A 597 -30.76 1.24 1.44
CA CYS A 597 -30.11 0.98 0.16
C CYS A 597 -30.86 1.56 -1.05
N CYS A 598 -32.19 1.78 -0.95
CA CYS A 598 -33.01 2.30 -2.02
C CYS A 598 -33.94 3.45 -1.58
N ASN A 599 -33.98 3.77 -0.27
CA ASN A 599 -34.75 4.88 0.33
C ASN A 599 -36.17 5.03 -0.24
N PRO A 600 -37.09 4.02 -0.08
CA PRO A 600 -38.40 4.06 -0.68
C PRO A 600 -39.21 5.22 -0.14
N VAL A 601 -40.03 5.85 -1.02
CA VAL A 601 -40.91 6.99 -0.68
C VAL A 601 -42.32 6.71 -1.13
N PRO A 602 -43.35 7.34 -0.53
CA PRO A 602 -44.74 7.15 -0.93
C PRO A 602 -44.95 7.40 -2.42
N GLY A 603 -45.53 6.40 -3.09
CA GLY A 603 -45.75 6.37 -4.53
C GLY A 603 -44.69 5.53 -5.32
N ASP A 604 -43.62 5.06 -4.67
CA ASP A 604 -42.76 4.03 -5.25
C ASP A 604 -43.48 2.67 -5.20
N ASP A 605 -43.18 1.79 -6.19
CA ASP A 605 -43.57 0.39 -6.14
C ASP A 605 -42.63 -0.34 -5.15
N ILE A 606 -43.22 -0.90 -4.08
CA ILE A 606 -42.47 -1.42 -2.94
C ILE A 606 -42.70 -2.91 -2.71
N VAL A 607 -41.75 -3.55 -2.04
CA VAL A 607 -41.80 -4.94 -1.61
C VAL A 607 -41.17 -5.08 -0.21
N GLY A 608 -41.80 -5.89 0.63
CA GLY A 608 -41.32 -6.21 1.96
C GLY A 608 -40.33 -7.37 1.93
N TYR A 609 -39.21 -7.27 2.66
CA TYR A 609 -38.27 -8.35 2.84
C TYR A 609 -38.21 -8.76 4.32
N ILE A 610 -38.44 -10.06 4.61
CA ILE A 610 -38.39 -10.59 5.98
C ILE A 610 -36.95 -10.73 6.44
N THR A 611 -36.59 -9.97 7.46
CA THR A 611 -35.24 -10.03 8.06
C THR A 611 -35.23 -10.94 9.29
N LYS A 612 -34.16 -11.75 9.46
CA LYS A 612 -34.00 -12.60 10.65
C LYS A 612 -33.90 -11.74 11.92
N GLY A 613 -34.97 -11.74 12.74
CA GLY A 613 -35.03 -11.08 14.07
C GLY A 613 -35.16 -9.56 14.08
N ARG A 614 -35.43 -8.89 12.92
CA ARG A 614 -35.54 -7.42 12.83
C ARG A 614 -36.82 -6.90 12.13
N GLY A 615 -37.83 -7.77 11.91
CA GLY A 615 -39.08 -7.42 11.24
C GLY A 615 -38.95 -7.39 9.71
N VAL A 616 -39.82 -6.58 9.06
CA VAL A 616 -39.90 -6.44 7.61
C VAL A 616 -39.19 -5.18 7.16
N SER A 617 -38.26 -5.32 6.24
CA SER A 617 -37.56 -4.21 5.58
C SER A 617 -38.25 -3.89 4.26
N ILE A 618 -38.68 -2.65 4.07
CA ILE A 618 -39.37 -2.20 2.86
C ILE A 618 -38.32 -1.72 1.85
N HIS A 619 -38.33 -2.33 0.68
CA HIS A 619 -37.49 -1.95 -0.45
C HIS A 619 -38.39 -1.47 -1.62
N ARG A 620 -37.77 -0.73 -2.53
CA ARG A 620 -38.35 -0.53 -3.85
C ARG A 620 -38.26 -1.85 -4.62
N ARG A 621 -39.26 -2.14 -5.45
CA ARG A 621 -39.30 -3.38 -6.25
C ARG A 621 -38.14 -3.49 -7.25
N ASP A 622 -37.57 -2.38 -7.72
CA ASP A 622 -36.41 -2.30 -8.60
C ASP A 622 -35.04 -2.33 -7.88
N CYS A 623 -35.02 -2.55 -6.56
CA CYS A 623 -33.77 -2.60 -5.78
C CYS A 623 -32.99 -3.91 -6.03
N VAL A 624 -31.71 -3.80 -6.34
CA VAL A 624 -30.83 -4.96 -6.63
C VAL A 624 -30.82 -5.99 -5.48
N ASN A 625 -30.94 -5.53 -4.24
CA ASN A 625 -30.89 -6.38 -3.05
C ASN A 625 -32.13 -7.29 -2.86
N VAL A 626 -33.20 -7.13 -3.62
CA VAL A 626 -34.40 -7.97 -3.55
C VAL A 626 -34.53 -8.94 -4.73
N HIS A 627 -33.57 -8.90 -5.67
CA HIS A 627 -33.53 -9.77 -6.84
C HIS A 627 -32.52 -10.93 -6.73
N THR A 628 -31.95 -11.19 -5.56
CA THR A 628 -31.08 -12.35 -5.33
C THR A 628 -31.93 -13.61 -5.11
N GLU A 629 -31.44 -14.78 -5.52
CA GLU A 629 -32.15 -16.05 -5.37
C GLU A 629 -32.61 -16.33 -3.93
N GLU A 630 -31.78 -15.98 -2.95
CA GLU A 630 -32.11 -16.12 -1.52
C GLU A 630 -33.15 -15.10 -1.01
N ALA A 631 -33.30 -13.98 -1.71
CA ALA A 631 -34.23 -12.92 -1.33
C ALA A 631 -35.66 -13.23 -1.76
N ILE A 632 -35.83 -13.88 -2.91
CA ILE A 632 -37.14 -14.16 -3.53
C ILE A 632 -38.08 -14.95 -2.62
N GLU A 633 -37.51 -15.94 -1.88
CA GLU A 633 -38.29 -16.76 -0.92
C GLU A 633 -38.78 -16.02 0.34
N ARG A 634 -38.29 -14.76 0.57
CA ARG A 634 -38.55 -13.97 1.77
C ARG A 634 -39.28 -12.66 1.45
N LEU A 635 -39.77 -12.53 0.24
CA LEU A 635 -40.52 -11.35 -0.18
C LEU A 635 -41.97 -11.41 0.29
N LEU A 636 -42.50 -10.26 0.71
CA LEU A 636 -43.91 -10.04 1.04
C LEU A 636 -44.48 -8.90 0.22
N GLU A 637 -45.70 -9.02 -0.21
CA GLU A 637 -46.42 -7.93 -0.82
C GLU A 637 -46.81 -6.88 0.22
N VAL A 638 -46.49 -5.63 -0.07
CA VAL A 638 -46.75 -4.48 0.80
C VAL A 638 -47.24 -3.30 -0.03
N GLU A 639 -48.07 -2.49 0.57
CA GLU A 639 -48.65 -1.32 -0.09
C GLU A 639 -48.52 -0.10 0.81
N TRP A 640 -48.44 1.11 0.20
CA TRP A 640 -48.52 2.35 0.93
C TRP A 640 -49.92 2.56 1.44
N GLU A 641 -50.07 2.76 2.76
CA GLU A 641 -51.34 3.15 3.37
C GLU A 641 -51.56 4.67 3.08
N GLY A 642 -52.72 5.04 2.58
CA GLY A 642 -53.01 6.38 2.08
C GLY A 642 -52.67 7.50 3.07
N SER A 643 -52.47 8.71 2.56
CA SER A 643 -51.87 9.92 3.17
C SER A 643 -51.95 10.00 4.68
N PRO A 644 -50.82 9.96 5.41
CA PRO A 644 -50.83 10.23 6.84
C PRO A 644 -51.18 11.72 7.07
N GLU A 645 -51.98 12.00 8.08
CA GLU A 645 -52.34 13.36 8.55
C GLU A 645 -51.12 14.19 9.03
N LYS A 646 -49.92 13.61 9.05
CA LYS A 646 -48.65 14.28 9.35
C LYS A 646 -47.78 14.32 8.10
N GLU A 647 -47.24 15.50 7.79
CA GLU A 647 -46.24 15.71 6.74
C GLU A 647 -44.93 15.02 7.15
N ILE A 648 -44.74 13.75 6.71
CA ILE A 648 -43.52 13.01 6.89
C ILE A 648 -42.60 13.32 5.71
N GLU A 649 -41.35 13.72 5.98
CA GLU A 649 -40.32 13.96 4.98
C GLU A 649 -39.40 12.73 4.86
N TYR A 650 -39.05 12.39 3.62
CA TYR A 650 -38.21 11.24 3.28
C TYR A 650 -36.95 11.71 2.59
N ASN A 651 -35.78 11.21 3.03
CA ASN A 651 -34.51 11.57 2.42
C ASN A 651 -34.21 10.72 1.18
N VAL A 652 -33.87 11.39 0.09
CA VAL A 652 -33.50 10.75 -1.18
C VAL A 652 -32.19 11.33 -1.70
N ASP A 653 -31.31 10.45 -2.16
CA ASP A 653 -30.03 10.83 -2.77
C ASP A 653 -30.18 10.85 -4.30
N ILE A 654 -29.73 11.95 -4.90
CA ILE A 654 -29.73 12.14 -6.35
C ILE A 654 -28.37 12.50 -6.86
N GLU A 655 -28.00 11.95 -8.01
CA GLU A 655 -26.81 12.28 -8.77
C GLU A 655 -27.22 13.09 -10.00
N ILE A 656 -26.58 14.24 -10.17
CA ILE A 656 -26.80 15.17 -11.27
C ILE A 656 -25.52 15.24 -12.10
N SER A 657 -25.61 14.94 -13.39
CA SER A 657 -24.48 14.97 -14.31
C SER A 657 -24.68 16.06 -15.36
N GLY A 658 -23.66 16.87 -15.59
CA GLY A 658 -23.69 17.99 -16.51
C GLY A 658 -22.29 18.43 -16.96
N TYR A 659 -22.21 19.45 -17.83
CA TYR A 659 -20.97 20.08 -18.20
C TYR A 659 -20.60 21.17 -17.19
N ASP A 660 -19.35 21.14 -16.69
CA ASP A 660 -18.88 22.07 -15.68
C ASP A 660 -18.73 23.50 -16.23
N ARG A 661 -19.36 24.46 -15.55
CA ARG A 661 -19.24 25.88 -15.79
C ARG A 661 -19.39 26.70 -14.51
N ARG A 662 -18.92 27.91 -14.53
CA ARG A 662 -19.09 28.82 -13.39
C ARG A 662 -20.58 29.02 -13.08
N GLY A 663 -20.95 28.80 -11.83
CA GLY A 663 -22.31 29.00 -11.34
C GLY A 663 -23.24 27.80 -11.48
N LEU A 664 -22.83 26.70 -12.14
CA LEU A 664 -23.69 25.51 -12.32
C LEU A 664 -24.27 25.00 -11.00
N LEU A 665 -23.42 24.83 -9.97
CA LEU A 665 -23.85 24.35 -8.65
C LEU A 665 -24.90 25.32 -8.03
N ASN A 666 -24.69 26.62 -8.12
CA ASN A 666 -25.62 27.61 -7.58
C ASN A 666 -26.98 27.56 -8.28
N GLU A 667 -26.99 27.42 -9.59
CA GLU A 667 -28.23 27.30 -10.37
C GLU A 667 -29.00 26.01 -10.03
N VAL A 668 -28.27 24.90 -9.81
CA VAL A 668 -28.88 23.65 -9.36
C VAL A 668 -29.48 23.81 -7.96
N LEU A 669 -28.74 24.41 -7.02
CA LEU A 669 -29.24 24.68 -5.66
C LEU A 669 -30.47 25.59 -5.68
N GLN A 670 -30.49 26.63 -6.51
CA GLN A 670 -31.61 27.51 -6.69
C GLN A 670 -32.83 26.75 -7.25
N ALA A 671 -32.64 25.92 -8.29
CA ALA A 671 -33.67 25.10 -8.89
C ALA A 671 -34.37 24.17 -7.88
N VAL A 672 -33.61 23.58 -6.95
CA VAL A 672 -34.12 22.74 -5.86
C VAL A 672 -34.86 23.61 -4.82
N THR A 673 -34.27 24.72 -4.41
CA THR A 673 -34.87 25.64 -3.42
C THR A 673 -36.23 26.22 -3.89
N GLU A 674 -36.35 26.53 -5.17
CA GLU A 674 -37.60 26.99 -5.78
C GLU A 674 -38.75 25.98 -5.66
N THR A 675 -38.45 24.70 -5.51
CA THR A 675 -39.44 23.64 -5.25
C THR A 675 -39.79 23.48 -3.77
N LYS A 676 -39.29 24.36 -2.89
CA LYS A 676 -39.43 24.30 -1.43
C LYS A 676 -38.92 22.98 -0.83
N THR A 677 -37.88 22.45 -1.41
CA THR A 677 -37.26 21.19 -0.99
C THR A 677 -36.04 21.48 -0.10
N TYR A 678 -35.97 20.83 1.05
CA TYR A 678 -34.81 20.96 1.96
C TYR A 678 -33.63 20.12 1.42
N ILE A 679 -32.44 20.73 1.42
CA ILE A 679 -31.20 20.06 1.00
C ILE A 679 -30.40 19.76 2.28
N SER A 680 -30.20 18.49 2.58
CA SER A 680 -29.44 18.03 3.77
C SER A 680 -27.94 17.92 3.52
N ALA A 681 -27.53 17.57 2.30
CA ALA A 681 -26.13 17.49 1.90
C ALA A 681 -25.96 17.74 0.41
N VAL A 682 -24.81 18.32 0.03
CA VAL A 682 -24.40 18.48 -1.37
C VAL A 682 -22.90 18.31 -1.48
N SER A 683 -22.47 17.59 -2.52
CA SER A 683 -21.08 17.49 -2.91
C SER A 683 -20.97 17.53 -4.43
N GLY A 684 -19.98 18.23 -4.96
CA GLY A 684 -19.73 18.33 -6.38
C GLY A 684 -18.28 18.05 -6.72
N ARG A 685 -18.06 17.36 -7.83
CA ARG A 685 -16.73 17.12 -8.40
C ARG A 685 -16.77 17.37 -9.89
N SER A 686 -15.66 17.88 -10.44
CA SER A 686 -15.47 18.02 -11.87
C SER A 686 -14.27 17.20 -12.30
N ASP A 687 -14.36 16.56 -13.46
CA ASP A 687 -13.27 15.81 -14.04
C ASP A 687 -12.43 16.66 -15.02
N ARG A 688 -11.34 16.10 -15.55
CA ARG A 688 -10.46 16.78 -16.52
C ARG A 688 -11.15 17.08 -17.86
N ASN A 689 -12.27 16.43 -18.14
CA ASN A 689 -13.06 16.59 -19.36
C ASN A 689 -14.19 17.61 -19.18
N LYS A 690 -14.17 18.39 -18.10
CA LYS A 690 -15.22 19.35 -17.72
C LYS A 690 -16.57 18.70 -17.51
N MET A 691 -16.60 17.45 -17.03
CA MET A 691 -17.82 16.78 -16.63
C MET A 691 -18.03 17.00 -15.13
N ALA A 692 -19.15 17.65 -14.76
CA ALA A 692 -19.55 17.85 -13.39
C ALA A 692 -20.47 16.73 -12.93
N THR A 693 -20.19 16.15 -11.76
CA THR A 693 -21.07 15.25 -11.03
C THR A 693 -21.43 15.89 -9.69
N ILE A 694 -22.70 16.17 -9.45
CA ILE A 694 -23.19 16.76 -8.20
C ILE A 694 -24.07 15.71 -7.51
N ASN A 695 -23.65 15.28 -6.32
CA ASN A 695 -24.45 14.40 -5.46
C ASN A 695 -25.15 15.25 -4.41
N MET A 696 -26.45 15.03 -4.25
CA MET A 696 -27.28 15.83 -3.37
C MET A 696 -28.28 14.95 -2.62
N SER A 697 -28.36 15.14 -1.30
CA SER A 697 -29.40 14.53 -0.46
C SER A 697 -30.53 15.56 -0.21
N ILE A 698 -31.72 15.20 -0.56
CA ILE A 698 -32.91 16.09 -0.47
C ILE A 698 -34.02 15.43 0.35
N SER A 699 -34.80 16.25 1.08
CA SER A 699 -35.99 15.82 1.81
C SER A 699 -37.24 16.04 0.96
N ILE A 700 -37.97 14.98 0.67
CA ILE A 700 -39.16 14.99 -0.18
C ILE A 700 -40.35 14.33 0.51
N ARG A 701 -41.54 14.64 0.08
CA ARG A 701 -42.80 14.11 0.68
C ARG A 701 -43.31 12.84 -0.02
N ASN A 702 -43.13 12.74 -1.32
CA ASN A 702 -43.60 11.62 -2.15
C ASN A 702 -42.91 11.62 -3.52
N LEU A 703 -43.18 10.58 -4.32
CA LEU A 703 -42.65 10.43 -5.67
C LEU A 703 -43.02 11.59 -6.63
N GLN A 704 -44.21 12.17 -6.49
CA GLN A 704 -44.62 13.32 -7.31
C GLN A 704 -43.79 14.57 -6.99
N HIS A 705 -43.46 14.79 -5.72
CA HIS A 705 -42.58 15.87 -5.30
C HIS A 705 -41.17 15.65 -5.87
N LEU A 706 -40.64 14.42 -5.80
CA LEU A 706 -39.33 14.07 -6.41
C LEU A 706 -39.33 14.36 -7.91
N LYS A 707 -40.37 13.95 -8.64
CA LYS A 707 -40.49 14.21 -10.08
C LYS A 707 -40.43 15.70 -10.39
N LYS A 708 -41.14 16.54 -9.64
CA LYS A 708 -41.10 18.01 -9.81
C LYS A 708 -39.69 18.57 -9.59
N VAL A 709 -38.98 18.10 -8.57
CA VAL A 709 -37.58 18.52 -8.30
C VAL A 709 -36.70 18.12 -9.47
N VAL A 710 -36.77 16.87 -9.92
CA VAL A 710 -35.96 16.35 -11.03
C VAL A 710 -36.24 17.11 -12.34
N GLU A 711 -37.52 17.39 -12.65
CA GLU A 711 -37.88 18.18 -13.82
C GLU A 711 -37.33 19.61 -13.75
N ARG A 712 -37.35 20.23 -12.57
CA ARG A 712 -36.81 21.57 -12.39
C ARG A 712 -35.28 21.59 -12.57
N ILE A 713 -34.59 20.61 -12.02
CA ILE A 713 -33.11 20.47 -12.21
C ILE A 713 -32.78 20.24 -13.68
N LYS A 714 -33.54 19.41 -14.41
CA LYS A 714 -33.32 19.15 -15.85
C LYS A 714 -33.48 20.37 -16.73
N ARG A 715 -34.15 21.43 -16.26
CA ARG A 715 -34.28 22.70 -17.00
C ARG A 715 -33.05 23.61 -16.86
N VAL A 716 -32.13 23.30 -15.93
CA VAL A 716 -30.88 24.03 -15.84
C VAL A 716 -29.99 23.70 -17.06
N PRO A 717 -29.52 24.69 -17.83
CA PRO A 717 -28.72 24.45 -19.00
C PRO A 717 -27.51 23.59 -18.70
N GLU A 718 -27.15 22.71 -19.65
CA GLU A 718 -25.98 21.81 -19.60
C GLU A 718 -26.09 20.63 -18.62
N ILE A 719 -27.23 20.40 -17.96
CA ILE A 719 -27.52 19.16 -17.25
C ILE A 719 -28.14 18.17 -18.24
N TYR A 720 -27.51 16.99 -18.36
CA TYR A 720 -27.96 15.94 -19.28
C TYR A 720 -28.58 14.73 -18.56
N ALA A 721 -28.22 14.49 -17.27
CA ALA A 721 -28.80 13.40 -16.51
C ALA A 721 -29.01 13.77 -15.04
N VAL A 722 -30.18 13.32 -14.51
CA VAL A 722 -30.46 13.35 -13.07
C VAL A 722 -30.97 11.96 -12.72
N ARG A 723 -30.27 11.28 -11.80
CA ARG A 723 -30.55 9.90 -11.39
C ARG A 723 -30.74 9.84 -9.88
N ARG A 724 -31.66 8.99 -9.43
CA ARG A 724 -31.79 8.65 -8.01
C ARG A 724 -30.76 7.59 -7.68
N MET A 725 -29.95 7.81 -6.64
CA MET A 725 -28.93 6.87 -6.23
C MET A 725 -29.55 5.68 -5.48
N MET A 726 -28.97 4.51 -5.70
CA MET A 726 -29.19 3.30 -4.91
C MET A 726 -27.82 2.95 -4.26
N HIS A 727 -27.82 2.66 -2.98
CA HIS A 727 -26.61 2.38 -2.20
C HIS A 727 -26.40 0.89 -1.96
#